data_b5a1fbd542f7340467217eb550a423b9
#
_entry.id   b5a1fbd542f7340467217eb550a423b9
#
_cell.length_a   1.000
_cell.length_b   1.000
_cell.length_c   1.000
_cell.angle_alpha   90.00
_cell.angle_beta   90.00
_cell.angle_gamma   90.00
#
_symmetry.space_group_name_H-M   'P 1'
#
loop_
_entity.id
_entity.type
_entity.pdbx_description
1 polymer ?
#
loop_
_entity_poly.entity_id
_entity_poly.type
_entity_poly.pdbx_seq_one_letter_code
_entity_poly.pdbx_strand_id
1 'polypeptide(L)'
;VVVVALIVTGATAVADEHGFVTFNGLPVPGATVTAVQGDKKIVVSSDADGRYEFAGLVEGTYSLRVEMLGFSTVTRDVVPGEGSGAPTLELSLLPFEEIKKVATVSKAIVIQEAPPADEAAAAEQQAPAVDPELERQAAEGFLVNGSVNNAAASPFAQARGFGNNRPGQRSLYNGGFGLTLGSSALDARPFSFAGTRVPKPDYTDTQFAASFGGPFRIPGVRNRPVFFAGYQHSGDHHGLAQSAVVPTAKQRSGDFSGMREIRDPVTGQPFPGNVIPSARISPQAAALLALYPEPNVDAGTGYNYQATTLSTTNLDNVQSRLNHGLTTRDSLLLTTTYQRTSTEAVSLFGFVDSLTSSNLDTALNWSHRFNQFFTLRVGYQFIRQTNDSTPHFANRANISGEAGIAGNNQEPVNWGPPNLVFAAGVAGLSVPQYGRQDSHIHGFSSEALWRTRGGHNFTFGGAIRPHSVDVFGQQNARGTFAFDGWLTGADVADFLLGAPHSAALAFGNADKLLHARSMNAYITDDWRINPVVTMNYGVRWEYESPFTESLGRLVNLDVAPDFTSAIPVQGATLRADKGGVQPRLGLALRPIAGSSLVIRGGYGIYRNTAVYQSLAMMLAQQPPLSRTLSIESTAAQPLTIADGFTAPAKPLSNTFAVDPDFRVSYAHNWQASIQRDLPASLTVTATYLGTKGSHLMQEFVPNTYPVGAVNPCPACPSGFVYLTSNGASLKNAGQLQVRRRLRNGFAAVAQYTFSKATDNAAAFTTADLNGAVIAQNWLDLDAEHALSSFDQRHLLTVQAEYSGRGLLRDWTFTSQLTAGSGLPLTPVYLTSIAGTGVTGSLRGSYTGAPIDGAASGFYVNPSAFAAPAEGEWGDAGRNSITGPAQFSLNASVTRTLTLRGRWSMDWRLDATNVLNAVTYSSLNTIVGSPQFGLPNRANAMRKLLSSLRVRF
;
A
#
# COMPACT_ATOMS: atom_id res chain seq x y z
N VAL A 1 -49.83 25.45 11.68
CA VAL A 1 -51.10 25.46 10.90
C VAL A 1 -50.70 25.31 9.45
N VAL A 2 -50.81 24.10 8.89
CA VAL A 2 -50.68 23.78 7.47
C VAL A 2 -51.92 23.06 7.06
N VAL A 3 -52.64 23.60 6.12
CA VAL A 3 -53.88 23.08 5.54
C VAL A 3 -53.53 21.97 4.57
N VAL A 4 -54.07 20.75 4.80
CA VAL A 4 -54.06 19.62 3.85
C VAL A 4 -55.31 19.74 2.97
N ALA A 5 -55.10 19.98 1.69
CA ALA A 5 -56.11 19.91 0.63
C ALA A 5 -56.15 18.48 0.10
N LEU A 6 -57.18 17.73 0.37
CA LEU A 6 -57.50 16.44 -0.26
C LEU A 6 -58.01 16.71 -1.68
N ILE A 7 -57.22 16.28 -2.68
CA ILE A 7 -57.73 16.12 -4.07
C ILE A 7 -58.04 14.63 -4.25
N VAL A 8 -59.32 14.30 -4.37
CA VAL A 8 -59.81 13.00 -4.79
C VAL A 8 -59.61 12.90 -6.32
N THR A 9 -58.66 12.13 -6.75
CA THR A 9 -58.56 11.68 -8.17
C THR A 9 -58.90 10.20 -8.23
N GLY A 10 -59.74 9.84 -9.18
CA GLY A 10 -60.27 8.49 -9.38
C GLY A 10 -59.16 7.44 -9.49
N ALA A 11 -59.36 6.34 -8.80
CA ALA A 11 -58.49 5.17 -8.84
C ALA A 11 -58.54 4.54 -10.24
N THR A 12 -57.48 4.72 -11.00
CA THR A 12 -57.19 3.83 -12.15
C THR A 12 -56.64 2.53 -11.57
N ALA A 13 -57.22 1.42 -11.97
CA ALA A 13 -56.73 0.08 -11.58
C ALA A 13 -55.32 -0.09 -12.11
N VAL A 14 -54.41 -0.48 -11.23
CA VAL A 14 -52.98 -0.68 -11.51
C VAL A 14 -52.70 -2.14 -11.26
N ALA A 15 -52.12 -2.84 -12.22
CA ALA A 15 -51.75 -4.25 -12.13
C ALA A 15 -50.23 -4.41 -12.21
N ASP A 16 -49.71 -5.38 -11.47
CA ASP A 16 -48.31 -5.78 -11.55
C ASP A 16 -48.15 -6.89 -12.60
N GLU A 17 -47.20 -6.74 -13.51
CA GLU A 17 -46.86 -7.74 -14.53
C GLU A 17 -45.48 -8.33 -14.24
N HIS A 18 -45.38 -9.66 -14.21
CA HIS A 18 -44.12 -10.36 -14.00
C HIS A 18 -44.02 -11.59 -14.90
N GLY A 19 -42.80 -11.96 -15.24
CA GLY A 19 -42.52 -13.11 -16.10
C GLY A 19 -41.08 -13.58 -16.02
N PHE A 20 -40.74 -14.50 -16.91
CA PHE A 20 -39.38 -15.06 -16.98
C PHE A 20 -38.79 -14.86 -18.35
N VAL A 21 -37.50 -14.55 -18.39
CA VAL A 21 -36.69 -14.59 -19.60
C VAL A 21 -35.82 -15.85 -19.54
N THR A 22 -35.99 -16.71 -20.55
CA THR A 22 -35.30 -18.00 -20.61
C THR A 22 -34.60 -18.19 -21.95
N PHE A 23 -33.61 -19.09 -21.96
CA PHE A 23 -32.96 -19.59 -23.17
C PHE A 23 -32.74 -21.10 -23.02
N ASN A 24 -33.31 -21.89 -23.88
CA ASN A 24 -33.36 -23.37 -23.77
C ASN A 24 -33.84 -23.84 -22.41
N GLY A 25 -34.87 -23.19 -21.85
CA GLY A 25 -35.42 -23.48 -20.51
C GLY A 25 -34.53 -23.07 -19.34
N LEU A 26 -33.41 -22.39 -19.56
CA LEU A 26 -32.52 -21.87 -18.50
C LEU A 26 -32.78 -20.36 -18.29
N PRO A 27 -32.80 -19.87 -17.04
CA PRO A 27 -32.99 -18.46 -16.77
C PRO A 27 -31.88 -17.60 -17.37
N VAL A 28 -32.25 -16.46 -17.94
CA VAL A 28 -31.32 -15.47 -18.52
C VAL A 28 -31.30 -14.22 -17.63
N PRO A 29 -30.27 -14.05 -16.78
CA PRO A 29 -30.13 -12.85 -15.98
C PRO A 29 -29.59 -11.68 -16.79
N GLY A 30 -30.08 -10.46 -16.45
CA GLY A 30 -29.55 -9.22 -17.03
C GLY A 30 -30.12 -8.90 -18.43
N ALA A 31 -31.15 -9.64 -18.92
CA ALA A 31 -31.85 -9.26 -20.11
C ALA A 31 -32.67 -7.99 -19.89
N THR A 32 -32.64 -7.06 -20.83
CA THR A 32 -33.41 -5.83 -20.76
C THR A 32 -34.83 -6.09 -21.29
N VAL A 33 -35.85 -5.95 -20.42
CA VAL A 33 -37.25 -6.07 -20.77
C VAL A 33 -37.85 -4.68 -20.79
N THR A 34 -38.43 -4.31 -21.90
CA THR A 34 -39.04 -3.01 -22.14
C THR A 34 -40.55 -3.18 -22.39
N ALA A 35 -41.39 -2.57 -21.59
CA ALA A 35 -42.83 -2.48 -21.80
C ALA A 35 -43.18 -1.15 -22.50
N VAL A 36 -43.87 -1.20 -23.61
CA VAL A 36 -44.24 -0.03 -24.44
C VAL A 36 -45.76 0.01 -24.57
N GLN A 37 -46.37 1.19 -24.26
CA GLN A 37 -47.76 1.48 -24.51
C GLN A 37 -47.89 2.94 -25.01
N GLY A 38 -48.18 3.12 -26.29
CA GLY A 38 -48.12 4.43 -26.93
C GLY A 38 -46.76 5.09 -26.77
N ASP A 39 -46.68 6.30 -26.21
CA ASP A 39 -45.43 7.03 -25.97
C ASP A 39 -44.77 6.66 -24.63
N LYS A 40 -45.42 5.83 -23.80
CA LYS A 40 -44.87 5.40 -22.51
C LYS A 40 -44.01 4.17 -22.69
N LYS A 41 -42.79 4.25 -22.13
CA LYS A 41 -41.79 3.17 -22.16
C LYS A 41 -41.24 2.96 -20.75
N ILE A 42 -41.37 1.73 -20.24
CA ILE A 42 -40.86 1.30 -18.93
C ILE A 42 -39.84 0.19 -19.19
N VAL A 43 -38.68 0.27 -18.56
CA VAL A 43 -37.57 -0.67 -18.78
C VAL A 43 -37.18 -1.29 -17.44
N VAL A 44 -37.09 -2.61 -17.40
CA VAL A 44 -36.57 -3.40 -16.28
C VAL A 44 -35.53 -4.39 -16.79
N SER A 45 -34.73 -4.95 -15.87
CA SER A 45 -33.80 -6.03 -16.21
C SER A 45 -34.20 -7.31 -15.49
N SER A 46 -34.03 -8.45 -16.14
CA SER A 46 -34.23 -9.75 -15.48
C SER A 46 -33.19 -9.98 -14.39
N ASP A 47 -33.62 -10.59 -13.30
CA ASP A 47 -32.79 -10.94 -12.14
C ASP A 47 -31.95 -12.22 -12.37
N ALA A 48 -31.28 -12.72 -11.32
CA ALA A 48 -30.45 -13.92 -11.39
C ALA A 48 -31.21 -15.21 -11.75
N ASP A 49 -32.51 -15.23 -11.53
CA ASP A 49 -33.39 -16.33 -11.86
C ASP A 49 -34.16 -16.10 -13.21
N GLY A 50 -33.74 -15.08 -13.95
CA GLY A 50 -34.34 -14.68 -15.24
C GLY A 50 -35.72 -14.01 -15.10
N ARG A 51 -36.16 -13.66 -13.88
CA ARG A 51 -37.43 -13.02 -13.60
C ARG A 51 -37.36 -11.52 -13.87
N TYR A 52 -38.39 -10.99 -14.53
CA TYR A 52 -38.65 -9.56 -14.62
C TYR A 52 -39.97 -9.19 -13.96
N GLU A 53 -40.07 -7.95 -13.48
CA GLU A 53 -41.27 -7.45 -12.81
C GLU A 53 -41.47 -5.97 -13.10
N PHE A 54 -42.64 -5.63 -13.59
CA PHE A 54 -43.13 -4.26 -13.77
C PHE A 54 -44.18 -3.98 -12.67
N ALA A 55 -43.90 -3.03 -11.80
CA ALA A 55 -44.84 -2.59 -10.80
C ALA A 55 -45.70 -1.44 -11.31
N GLY A 56 -47.01 -1.55 -11.17
CA GLY A 56 -47.93 -0.43 -11.40
C GLY A 56 -48.18 -0.08 -12.85
N LEU A 57 -48.39 -1.06 -13.73
CA LEU A 57 -48.84 -0.82 -15.08
C LEU A 57 -50.33 -0.42 -15.09
N VAL A 58 -50.72 0.54 -15.89
CA VAL A 58 -52.10 0.97 -16.12
C VAL A 58 -52.79 -0.07 -17.04
N GLU A 59 -54.07 -0.35 -16.85
CA GLU A 59 -54.84 -1.25 -17.74
C GLU A 59 -54.67 -0.90 -19.23
N GLY A 60 -54.44 -1.95 -20.04
CA GLY A 60 -54.24 -1.82 -21.47
C GLY A 60 -53.18 -2.78 -22.01
N THR A 61 -53.08 -2.94 -23.34
CA THR A 61 -52.12 -3.82 -23.99
C THR A 61 -50.74 -3.15 -24.00
N TYR A 62 -49.71 -3.88 -23.49
CA TYR A 62 -48.28 -3.48 -23.57
C TYR A 62 -47.55 -4.42 -24.51
N SER A 63 -46.70 -3.87 -25.33
CA SER A 63 -45.73 -4.64 -26.10
C SER A 63 -44.46 -4.81 -25.30
N LEU A 64 -44.19 -6.03 -24.82
CA LEU A 64 -42.95 -6.37 -24.10
C LEU A 64 -41.86 -6.71 -25.12
N ARG A 65 -40.77 -6.00 -25.07
CA ARG A 65 -39.58 -6.22 -25.89
C ARG A 65 -38.41 -6.63 -25.01
N VAL A 66 -37.87 -7.81 -25.29
CA VAL A 66 -36.70 -8.35 -24.57
C VAL A 66 -35.50 -8.26 -25.45
N GLU A 67 -34.44 -7.65 -24.91
CA GLU A 67 -33.15 -7.44 -25.57
C GLU A 67 -32.04 -7.94 -24.69
N MET A 68 -31.17 -8.79 -25.23
CA MET A 68 -29.97 -9.28 -24.60
C MET A 68 -28.84 -9.36 -25.62
N LEU A 69 -27.64 -8.98 -25.23
CA LEU A 69 -26.48 -9.00 -26.12
C LEU A 69 -26.16 -10.41 -26.61
N GLY A 70 -26.17 -10.61 -27.92
CA GLY A 70 -25.95 -11.92 -28.56
C GLY A 70 -27.21 -12.75 -28.79
N PHE A 71 -28.40 -12.24 -28.43
CA PHE A 71 -29.69 -12.87 -28.66
C PHE A 71 -30.55 -12.05 -29.62
N SER A 72 -31.41 -12.72 -30.34
CA SER A 72 -32.46 -12.05 -31.15
C SER A 72 -33.46 -11.39 -30.20
N THR A 73 -33.88 -10.16 -30.58
CA THR A 73 -34.91 -9.44 -29.85
C THR A 73 -36.24 -10.20 -29.94
N VAL A 74 -36.88 -10.44 -28.81
CA VAL A 74 -38.20 -11.05 -28.70
C VAL A 74 -39.21 -9.98 -28.32
N THR A 75 -40.35 -9.91 -29.04
CA THR A 75 -41.44 -8.98 -28.72
C THR A 75 -42.71 -9.78 -28.51
N ARG A 76 -43.49 -9.45 -27.46
CA ARG A 76 -44.75 -10.10 -27.12
C ARG A 76 -45.73 -9.11 -26.52
N ASP A 77 -46.96 -9.13 -26.95
CA ASP A 77 -48.02 -8.30 -26.38
C ASP A 77 -48.61 -8.98 -25.15
N VAL A 78 -48.79 -8.22 -24.05
CA VAL A 78 -49.36 -8.67 -22.79
C VAL A 78 -50.40 -7.65 -22.29
N VAL A 79 -51.43 -8.14 -21.59
CA VAL A 79 -52.40 -7.30 -20.87
C VAL A 79 -52.20 -7.55 -19.37
N PRO A 80 -51.73 -6.56 -18.61
CA PRO A 80 -51.51 -6.73 -17.19
C PRO A 80 -52.78 -7.14 -16.45
N GLY A 81 -52.68 -8.23 -15.65
CA GLY A 81 -53.79 -8.75 -14.86
C GLY A 81 -54.70 -9.79 -15.57
N GLU A 82 -54.56 -10.06 -16.84
CA GLU A 82 -55.26 -11.13 -17.52
C GLU A 82 -54.37 -12.37 -17.73
N GLY A 83 -54.56 -13.41 -16.91
CA GLY A 83 -53.92 -14.71 -17.10
C GLY A 83 -53.29 -15.30 -15.83
N SER A 84 -53.55 -16.58 -15.54
CA SER A 84 -53.07 -17.28 -14.33
C SER A 84 -51.62 -17.80 -14.40
N GLY A 85 -50.77 -17.30 -15.32
CA GLY A 85 -49.39 -17.75 -15.45
C GLY A 85 -48.42 -16.62 -15.89
N ALA A 86 -47.29 -16.53 -15.21
CA ALA A 86 -46.21 -15.60 -15.59
C ALA A 86 -45.68 -15.90 -17.01
N PRO A 87 -45.73 -14.96 -17.97
CA PRO A 87 -45.29 -15.20 -19.34
C PRO A 87 -43.78 -15.50 -19.38
N THR A 88 -43.42 -16.58 -20.06
CA THR A 88 -42.03 -16.92 -20.31
C THR A 88 -41.63 -16.39 -21.70
N LEU A 89 -40.57 -15.59 -21.74
CA LEU A 89 -40.01 -15.01 -22.96
C LEU A 89 -38.75 -15.77 -23.31
N GLU A 90 -38.82 -16.65 -24.29
CA GLU A 90 -37.71 -17.53 -24.69
C GLU A 90 -36.83 -16.79 -25.71
N LEU A 91 -35.58 -16.57 -25.36
CA LEU A 91 -34.57 -15.95 -26.24
C LEU A 91 -33.95 -17.00 -27.20
N SER A 92 -33.64 -16.62 -28.40
CA SER A 92 -32.85 -17.40 -29.35
C SER A 92 -31.55 -16.67 -29.68
N LEU A 93 -30.44 -17.42 -29.87
CA LEU A 93 -29.16 -16.81 -30.26
C LEU A 93 -29.25 -16.20 -31.63
N LEU A 94 -28.66 -15.03 -31.82
CA LEU A 94 -28.45 -14.44 -33.14
C LEU A 94 -27.60 -15.37 -34.01
N PRO A 95 -27.85 -15.44 -35.34
CA PRO A 95 -26.99 -16.14 -36.28
C PRO A 95 -25.52 -15.68 -36.11
N PHE A 96 -24.59 -16.60 -36.27
CA PHE A 96 -23.17 -16.35 -35.98
C PHE A 96 -22.58 -15.13 -36.71
N GLU A 97 -23.05 -14.84 -37.94
CA GLU A 97 -22.62 -13.68 -38.73
C GLU A 97 -23.15 -12.35 -38.14
N GLU A 98 -24.31 -12.37 -37.53
CA GLU A 98 -24.85 -11.20 -36.81
C GLU A 98 -24.22 -11.03 -35.44
N ILE A 99 -23.92 -12.12 -34.73
CA ILE A 99 -23.14 -12.08 -33.49
C ILE A 99 -21.76 -11.48 -33.73
N LYS A 100 -21.12 -11.75 -34.87
CA LYS A 100 -19.84 -11.10 -35.23
C LYS A 100 -19.98 -9.59 -35.37
N LYS A 101 -21.08 -9.10 -35.92
CA LYS A 101 -21.34 -7.66 -36.06
C LYS A 101 -21.58 -7.00 -34.69
N VAL A 102 -22.24 -7.70 -33.77
CA VAL A 102 -22.54 -7.22 -32.43
C VAL A 102 -21.31 -7.39 -31.50
N ALA A 103 -20.53 -8.48 -31.61
CA ALA A 103 -19.33 -8.75 -30.84
C ALA A 103 -18.18 -7.77 -31.14
N THR A 104 -18.16 -7.15 -32.35
CA THR A 104 -17.23 -6.04 -32.62
C THR A 104 -17.56 -4.76 -31.86
N VAL A 105 -18.75 -4.64 -31.30
CA VAL A 105 -19.20 -3.48 -30.51
C VAL A 105 -19.03 -3.67 -29.01
N SER A 106 -18.85 -4.91 -28.54
CA SER A 106 -18.80 -5.27 -27.12
C SER A 106 -17.53 -6.02 -26.72
N LYS A 107 -16.36 -5.62 -27.21
CA LYS A 107 -15.14 -5.98 -26.49
C LYS A 107 -15.15 -5.20 -25.16
N ALA A 108 -15.55 -5.90 -24.08
CA ALA A 108 -15.36 -5.41 -22.74
C ALA A 108 -13.90 -4.96 -22.59
N ILE A 109 -13.70 -3.81 -22.00
CA ILE A 109 -12.39 -3.33 -21.57
C ILE A 109 -11.79 -4.45 -20.74
N VAL A 110 -10.81 -5.15 -21.29
CA VAL A 110 -9.94 -6.03 -20.51
C VAL A 110 -9.11 -5.08 -19.69
N ILE A 111 -9.50 -4.91 -18.43
CA ILE A 111 -8.67 -4.19 -17.48
C ILE A 111 -7.41 -5.01 -17.36
N GLN A 112 -6.34 -4.37 -17.77
CA GLN A 112 -5.01 -4.90 -17.71
C GLN A 112 -4.68 -5.19 -16.24
N GLU A 113 -4.24 -6.41 -15.93
CA GLU A 113 -3.50 -6.67 -14.72
C GLU A 113 -2.45 -5.57 -14.52
N ALA A 114 -2.44 -4.97 -13.34
CA ALA A 114 -1.35 -4.11 -12.94
C ALA A 114 -0.03 -4.85 -13.21
N PRO A 115 1.03 -4.17 -13.64
CA PRO A 115 2.34 -4.79 -13.73
C PRO A 115 2.63 -5.49 -12.39
N PRO A 116 3.27 -6.64 -12.42
CA PRO A 116 3.59 -7.38 -11.20
C PRO A 116 4.27 -6.46 -10.21
N ALA A 117 3.97 -6.65 -8.94
CA ALA A 117 4.40 -5.82 -7.83
C ALA A 117 5.92 -5.94 -7.58
N ASP A 118 6.71 -5.35 -8.47
CA ASP A 118 8.17 -5.33 -8.38
C ASP A 118 8.75 -4.01 -7.86
N GLU A 119 7.91 -3.10 -7.43
CA GLU A 119 8.37 -1.90 -6.75
C GLU A 119 8.49 -2.05 -5.23
N ALA A 120 8.26 -3.26 -4.69
CA ALA A 120 8.20 -3.47 -3.24
C ALA A 120 9.56 -3.68 -2.55
N ALA A 121 10.68 -3.73 -3.26
CA ALA A 121 12.00 -3.94 -2.64
C ALA A 121 12.86 -2.68 -2.52
N ALA A 122 12.39 -1.55 -2.96
CA ALA A 122 13.05 -0.26 -2.81
C ALA A 122 12.05 0.89 -2.78
N ALA A 123 10.78 0.59 -2.63
CA ALA A 123 9.79 1.57 -2.30
C ALA A 123 9.65 1.58 -0.78
N GLU A 124 9.89 2.72 -0.18
CA GLU A 124 8.87 3.22 0.73
C GLU A 124 7.55 2.59 0.32
N GLN A 125 6.86 1.95 1.26
CA GLN A 125 5.52 1.46 1.05
C GLN A 125 4.66 2.62 0.54
N GLN A 126 4.70 2.88 -0.76
CA GLN A 126 3.51 3.43 -1.38
C GLN A 126 2.43 2.42 -1.04
N ALA A 127 1.40 2.88 -0.36
CA ALA A 127 0.18 2.11 -0.16
C ALA A 127 -0.11 1.40 -1.48
N PRO A 128 -0.35 0.08 -1.48
CA PRO A 128 -0.46 -0.70 -2.71
C PRO A 128 -1.36 0.10 -3.64
N ALA A 129 -0.91 0.35 -4.87
CA ALA A 129 -1.68 1.10 -5.85
C ALA A 129 -3.05 0.45 -5.88
N VAL A 130 -4.05 1.14 -5.35
CA VAL A 130 -5.40 0.59 -5.20
C VAL A 130 -5.80 0.23 -6.61
N ASP A 131 -6.17 -1.04 -6.83
CA ASP A 131 -6.65 -1.52 -8.12
C ASP A 131 -7.64 -0.48 -8.66
N PRO A 132 -7.42 0.12 -9.84
CA PRO A 132 -8.32 1.13 -10.39
C PRO A 132 -9.77 0.65 -10.50
N GLU A 133 -9.98 -0.67 -10.58
CA GLU A 133 -11.30 -1.29 -10.50
C GLU A 133 -11.84 -1.28 -9.07
N LEU A 134 -10.98 -1.45 -8.07
CA LEU A 134 -11.33 -1.34 -6.66
C LEU A 134 -11.67 0.11 -6.29
N GLU A 135 -10.91 1.10 -6.78
CA GLU A 135 -11.24 2.53 -6.64
C GLU A 135 -12.54 2.88 -7.36
N ARG A 136 -12.77 2.31 -8.54
CA ARG A 136 -14.02 2.49 -9.26
C ARG A 136 -15.19 1.87 -8.50
N GLN A 137 -15.03 0.67 -7.96
CA GLN A 137 -16.05 0.02 -7.14
C GLN A 137 -16.27 0.77 -5.81
N ALA A 138 -15.22 1.35 -5.23
CA ALA A 138 -15.32 2.22 -4.06
C ALA A 138 -16.04 3.53 -4.39
N ALA A 139 -15.83 4.10 -5.56
CA ALA A 139 -16.53 5.30 -6.03
C ALA A 139 -17.99 5.01 -6.44
N GLU A 140 -18.31 3.79 -6.90
CA GLU A 140 -19.65 3.36 -7.28
C GLU A 140 -20.45 2.71 -6.15
N GLY A 141 -19.78 2.25 -5.08
CA GLY A 141 -20.39 1.60 -3.92
C GLY A 141 -19.97 2.24 -2.60
N PHE A 142 -20.81 2.07 -1.59
CA PHE A 142 -20.44 2.42 -0.23
C PHE A 142 -19.66 1.26 0.38
N LEU A 143 -18.59 1.56 1.12
CA LEU A 143 -17.84 0.55 1.86
C LEU A 143 -18.72 -0.04 2.95
N VAL A 144 -19.27 -1.22 2.70
CA VAL A 144 -20.01 -2.00 3.66
C VAL A 144 -19.13 -3.17 4.09
N ASN A 145 -19.08 -3.49 5.37
CA ASN A 145 -18.30 -4.61 5.94
C ASN A 145 -16.78 -4.52 5.81
N GLY A 146 -16.21 -3.33 5.57
CA GLY A 146 -14.77 -3.18 5.39
C GLY A 146 -14.24 -3.69 4.04
N SER A 147 -15.11 -4.09 3.15
CA SER A 147 -14.81 -4.38 1.74
C SER A 147 -15.52 -3.37 0.83
N VAL A 148 -14.94 -3.14 -0.33
CA VAL A 148 -15.60 -2.41 -1.42
C VAL A 148 -16.71 -3.32 -1.95
N ASN A 149 -17.87 -3.29 -1.33
CA ASN A 149 -19.07 -3.93 -1.84
C ASN A 149 -20.04 -2.84 -2.25
N ASN A 150 -20.30 -2.75 -3.55
CA ASN A 150 -21.65 -2.33 -3.89
C ASN A 150 -22.56 -3.51 -3.50
N ALA A 151 -23.78 -3.25 -3.08
CA ALA A 151 -24.76 -4.25 -2.66
C ALA A 151 -25.05 -5.36 -3.69
N ALA A 152 -24.53 -5.25 -4.90
CA ALA A 152 -24.61 -6.23 -5.99
C ALA A 152 -23.38 -7.15 -6.08
N ALA A 153 -22.28 -6.84 -5.40
CA ALA A 153 -21.10 -7.68 -5.38
C ALA A 153 -21.08 -8.48 -4.08
N SER A 154 -21.35 -9.78 -4.17
CA SER A 154 -21.10 -10.72 -3.08
C SER A 154 -19.66 -10.54 -2.58
N PRO A 155 -19.40 -10.51 -1.23
CA PRO A 155 -18.03 -10.56 -0.70
C PRO A 155 -17.25 -11.80 -1.17
N PHE A 156 -17.94 -12.75 -1.78
CA PHE A 156 -17.40 -13.93 -2.45
C PHE A 156 -17.41 -13.81 -3.98
N ALA A 157 -17.81 -12.66 -4.55
CA ALA A 157 -17.55 -12.37 -5.94
C ALA A 157 -16.05 -12.16 -6.09
N GLN A 158 -15.35 -13.22 -6.39
CA GLN A 158 -13.93 -13.18 -6.69
C GLN A 158 -13.71 -12.24 -7.89
N ALA A 159 -12.66 -11.45 -7.84
CA ALA A 159 -12.09 -10.84 -9.02
C ALA A 159 -12.10 -11.87 -10.15
N ARG A 160 -12.64 -11.51 -11.31
CA ARG A 160 -12.83 -12.41 -12.44
C ARG A 160 -11.52 -13.08 -12.76
N GLY A 161 -11.41 -14.36 -12.36
CA GLY A 161 -10.21 -15.14 -12.56
C GLY A 161 -9.83 -15.15 -14.04
N PHE A 162 -8.54 -15.11 -14.28
CA PHE A 162 -7.92 -15.30 -15.57
C PHE A 162 -8.59 -16.43 -16.38
N GLY A 163 -9.27 -16.11 -17.46
CA GLY A 163 -9.80 -17.11 -18.39
C GLY A 163 -11.33 -17.27 -18.46
N ASN A 164 -12.14 -16.62 -17.61
CA ASN A 164 -13.55 -16.99 -17.44
C ASN A 164 -14.58 -16.13 -18.18
N ASN A 165 -14.19 -15.24 -19.08
CA ASN A 165 -15.12 -14.35 -19.78
C ASN A 165 -15.04 -14.49 -21.28
N ARG A 166 -15.75 -15.50 -21.87
CA ARG A 166 -16.15 -15.46 -23.26
C ARG A 166 -17.56 -15.98 -23.46
N PRO A 167 -18.44 -15.22 -24.10
CA PRO A 167 -19.62 -15.78 -24.77
C PRO A 167 -19.10 -16.41 -26.07
N GLY A 168 -19.08 -17.70 -26.17
CA GLY A 168 -18.72 -18.48 -27.34
C GLY A 168 -18.73 -19.95 -26.98
N GLN A 169 -19.18 -20.81 -27.88
CA GLN A 169 -19.43 -22.25 -27.74
C GLN A 169 -18.82 -22.91 -26.49
N ARG A 170 -19.67 -23.48 -25.66
CA ARG A 170 -19.36 -24.09 -24.38
C ARG A 170 -18.30 -25.18 -24.51
N SER A 171 -17.03 -24.79 -24.43
CA SER A 171 -15.99 -25.75 -24.10
C SER A 171 -16.20 -26.17 -22.64
N LEU A 172 -16.27 -27.47 -22.40
CA LEU A 172 -16.25 -28.03 -21.03
C LEU A 172 -14.98 -27.61 -20.29
N TYR A 173 -13.89 -27.34 -21.00
CA TYR A 173 -12.60 -26.95 -20.45
C TYR A 173 -12.12 -25.68 -21.13
N ASN A 174 -11.48 -24.83 -20.36
CA ASN A 174 -10.82 -23.62 -20.80
C ASN A 174 -9.44 -23.50 -20.16
N GLY A 175 -8.56 -22.80 -20.84
CA GLY A 175 -7.21 -22.60 -20.32
C GLY A 175 -6.41 -21.67 -21.21
N GLY A 176 -5.18 -21.45 -20.79
CA GLY A 176 -4.23 -20.70 -21.56
C GLY A 176 -2.85 -20.71 -20.93
N PHE A 177 -1.90 -20.32 -21.71
CA PHE A 177 -0.56 -20.03 -21.22
C PHE A 177 -0.08 -18.70 -21.79
N GLY A 178 0.79 -18.03 -21.06
CA GLY A 178 1.45 -16.80 -21.45
C GLY A 178 2.92 -16.84 -21.13
N LEU A 179 3.73 -16.23 -21.98
CA LEU A 179 5.15 -15.99 -21.79
C LEU A 179 5.43 -14.52 -22.04
N THR A 180 6.09 -13.85 -21.09
CA THR A 180 6.57 -12.49 -21.23
C THR A 180 8.09 -12.52 -21.13
N LEU A 181 8.75 -11.80 -22.02
CA LEU A 181 10.19 -11.69 -22.06
C LEU A 181 10.59 -10.21 -22.10
N GLY A 182 11.56 -9.84 -21.28
CA GLY A 182 12.23 -8.55 -21.29
C GLY A 182 13.74 -8.74 -21.40
N SER A 183 14.42 -7.76 -21.92
CA SER A 183 15.88 -7.79 -21.97
C SER A 183 16.43 -6.39 -21.77
N SER A 184 17.44 -6.29 -20.92
CA SER A 184 18.17 -5.06 -20.71
C SER A 184 18.66 -4.43 -22.04
N ALA A 185 18.94 -5.24 -23.07
CA ALA A 185 19.35 -4.74 -24.39
C ALA A 185 18.33 -3.76 -25.01
N LEU A 186 17.02 -3.97 -24.76
CA LEU A 186 15.92 -3.16 -25.27
C LEU A 186 15.57 -1.97 -24.36
N ASP A 187 15.99 -2.00 -23.10
CA ASP A 187 15.67 -0.97 -22.12
C ASP A 187 16.54 0.28 -22.30
N ALA A 188 16.10 1.41 -21.79
CA ALA A 188 16.91 2.60 -21.74
C ALA A 188 18.05 2.46 -20.70
N ARG A 189 19.10 3.26 -20.84
CA ARG A 189 20.16 3.31 -19.83
C ARG A 189 19.65 3.94 -18.55
N PRO A 190 20.16 3.52 -17.38
CA PRO A 190 19.90 4.22 -16.12
C PRO A 190 20.26 5.70 -16.20
N PHE A 191 19.55 6.53 -15.44
CA PHE A 191 19.84 7.96 -15.36
C PHE A 191 21.23 8.20 -14.74
N SER A 192 21.94 9.22 -15.22
CA SER A 192 23.24 9.63 -14.67
C SER A 192 23.14 11.00 -14.00
N PHE A 193 23.37 11.04 -12.70
CA PHE A 193 23.45 12.31 -11.95
C PHE A 193 24.72 13.11 -12.30
N ALA A 194 25.79 12.44 -12.71
CA ALA A 194 27.08 13.07 -13.09
C ALA A 194 27.17 13.44 -14.57
N GLY A 195 26.14 13.17 -15.36
CA GLY A 195 26.16 13.36 -16.80
C GLY A 195 27.09 12.40 -17.57
N THR A 196 27.78 11.52 -16.86
CA THR A 196 28.66 10.50 -17.46
C THR A 196 27.84 9.29 -17.91
N ARG A 197 28.35 8.50 -18.85
CA ARG A 197 27.67 7.32 -19.35
C ARG A 197 27.74 6.18 -18.35
N VAL A 198 26.61 5.87 -17.70
CA VAL A 198 26.50 4.76 -16.74
C VAL A 198 26.51 3.42 -17.48
N PRO A 199 27.23 2.41 -17.00
CA PRO A 199 27.15 1.05 -17.51
C PRO A 199 25.70 0.52 -17.40
N LYS A 200 25.27 -0.20 -18.42
CA LYS A 200 23.94 -0.83 -18.45
C LYS A 200 24.07 -2.23 -17.86
N PRO A 201 23.33 -2.57 -16.79
CA PRO A 201 23.35 -3.94 -16.26
C PRO A 201 22.80 -4.91 -17.31
N ASP A 202 23.30 -6.12 -17.33
CA ASP A 202 22.82 -7.19 -18.21
C ASP A 202 21.86 -8.10 -17.45
N TYR A 203 20.61 -8.23 -17.96
CA TYR A 203 19.57 -9.07 -17.40
C TYR A 203 18.51 -9.45 -18.43
N THR A 204 17.79 -10.52 -18.12
CA THR A 204 16.62 -10.98 -18.88
C THR A 204 15.47 -11.22 -17.91
N ASP A 205 14.37 -10.52 -18.12
CA ASP A 205 13.13 -10.74 -17.36
C ASP A 205 12.31 -11.83 -18.04
N THR A 206 11.71 -12.69 -17.20
CA THR A 206 10.85 -13.78 -17.66
C THR A 206 9.61 -13.86 -16.82
N GLN A 207 8.44 -13.90 -17.47
CA GLN A 207 7.19 -14.20 -16.79
C GLN A 207 6.48 -15.32 -17.55
N PHE A 208 6.06 -16.32 -16.82
CA PHE A 208 5.29 -17.44 -17.36
C PHE A 208 4.00 -17.61 -16.58
N ALA A 209 2.89 -17.82 -17.28
CA ALA A 209 1.62 -18.13 -16.65
C ALA A 209 0.89 -19.24 -17.41
N ALA A 210 0.35 -20.19 -16.69
CA ALA A 210 -0.48 -21.27 -17.23
C ALA A 210 -1.75 -21.43 -16.41
N SER A 211 -2.88 -21.65 -17.03
CA SER A 211 -4.13 -21.94 -16.33
C SER A 211 -4.96 -22.98 -17.07
N PHE A 212 -5.66 -23.79 -16.30
CA PHE A 212 -6.56 -24.81 -16.82
C PHE A 212 -7.74 -25.04 -15.89
N GLY A 213 -8.95 -25.16 -16.44
CA GLY A 213 -10.15 -25.39 -15.66
C GLY A 213 -11.28 -26.03 -16.47
N GLY A 214 -12.22 -26.60 -15.75
CA GLY A 214 -13.38 -27.25 -16.33
C GLY A 214 -14.07 -28.22 -15.37
N PRO A 215 -15.09 -28.93 -15.81
CA PRO A 215 -15.78 -29.92 -14.99
C PRO A 215 -14.93 -31.18 -14.80
N PHE A 216 -14.84 -31.61 -13.54
CA PHE A 216 -14.13 -32.83 -13.16
C PHE A 216 -15.12 -34.00 -13.03
N ARG A 217 -14.87 -35.12 -13.71
CA ARG A 217 -15.73 -36.31 -13.63
C ARG A 217 -15.27 -37.19 -12.49
N ILE A 218 -16.14 -37.35 -11.48
CA ILE A 218 -15.95 -38.33 -10.41
C ILE A 218 -17.02 -39.42 -10.61
N PRO A 219 -16.61 -40.70 -10.75
CA PRO A 219 -17.58 -41.78 -10.84
C PRO A 219 -18.51 -41.81 -9.63
N GLY A 220 -19.83 -41.96 -9.83
CA GLY A 220 -20.81 -41.97 -8.78
C GLY A 220 -21.30 -40.59 -8.27
N VAL A 221 -20.69 -39.48 -8.67
CA VAL A 221 -21.08 -38.11 -8.30
C VAL A 221 -21.97 -37.53 -9.41
N ARG A 222 -23.24 -37.25 -9.09
CA ARG A 222 -24.22 -36.71 -10.08
C ARG A 222 -23.87 -35.30 -10.55
N ASN A 223 -23.51 -34.39 -9.63
CA ASN A 223 -23.10 -33.02 -9.95
C ASN A 223 -21.60 -32.98 -10.15
N ARG A 224 -21.14 -32.58 -11.33
CA ARG A 224 -19.70 -32.53 -11.64
C ARG A 224 -19.08 -31.33 -10.93
N PRO A 225 -18.08 -31.55 -10.08
CA PRO A 225 -17.28 -30.42 -9.56
C PRO A 225 -16.61 -29.67 -10.70
N VAL A 226 -16.46 -28.37 -10.55
CA VAL A 226 -15.71 -27.49 -11.46
C VAL A 226 -14.41 -27.10 -10.78
N PHE A 227 -13.31 -27.38 -11.43
CA PHE A 227 -12.00 -26.99 -10.94
C PHE A 227 -11.37 -25.90 -11.80
N PHE A 228 -10.46 -25.17 -11.20
CA PHE A 228 -9.52 -24.27 -11.83
C PHE A 228 -8.16 -24.46 -11.17
N ALA A 229 -7.09 -24.48 -11.96
CA ALA A 229 -5.71 -24.47 -11.52
C ALA A 229 -4.93 -23.45 -12.35
N GLY A 230 -4.12 -22.65 -11.70
CA GLY A 230 -3.24 -21.66 -12.31
C GLY A 230 -1.87 -21.68 -11.68
N TYR A 231 -0.84 -21.47 -12.48
CA TYR A 231 0.54 -21.25 -12.05
C TYR A 231 1.10 -20.04 -12.77
N GLN A 232 1.80 -19.22 -12.02
CA GLN A 232 2.54 -18.05 -12.53
C GLN A 232 3.93 -18.06 -11.93
N HIS A 233 4.91 -17.83 -12.77
CA HIS A 233 6.29 -17.54 -12.41
C HIS A 233 6.68 -16.18 -12.98
N SER A 234 7.38 -15.35 -12.18
CA SER A 234 7.97 -14.10 -12.62
C SER A 234 9.39 -14.01 -12.09
N GLY A 235 10.34 -13.75 -12.99
CA GLY A 235 11.71 -13.38 -12.66
C GLY A 235 11.97 -12.00 -13.22
N ASP A 236 12.01 -11.00 -12.34
CA ASP A 236 12.13 -9.58 -12.68
C ASP A 236 13.41 -8.98 -12.12
N HIS A 237 14.00 -8.08 -12.90
CA HIS A 237 15.19 -7.35 -12.55
C HIS A 237 14.89 -5.85 -12.52
N HIS A 238 15.26 -5.20 -11.43
CA HIS A 238 15.07 -3.77 -11.25
C HIS A 238 16.40 -3.07 -11.03
N GLY A 239 16.77 -2.23 -12.01
CA GLY A 239 17.98 -1.41 -11.94
C GLY A 239 17.66 0.00 -11.45
N LEU A 240 18.27 0.42 -10.33
CA LEU A 240 18.12 1.74 -9.75
C LEU A 240 19.43 2.49 -9.77
N ALA A 241 19.42 3.70 -10.36
CA ALA A 241 20.57 4.61 -10.28
C ALA A 241 20.53 5.39 -8.97
N GLN A 242 21.59 5.30 -8.20
CA GLN A 242 21.78 6.00 -6.93
C GLN A 242 23.09 6.79 -6.97
N SER A 243 23.10 7.95 -6.33
CA SER A 243 24.30 8.75 -6.12
C SER A 243 24.51 9.07 -4.65
N ALA A 244 25.74 9.17 -4.25
CA ALA A 244 26.15 9.38 -2.87
C ALA A 244 27.47 10.14 -2.76
N VAL A 245 27.77 10.56 -1.54
CA VAL A 245 29.11 11.00 -1.16
C VAL A 245 29.79 9.88 -0.39
N VAL A 246 30.97 9.47 -0.82
CA VAL A 246 31.83 8.51 -0.11
C VAL A 246 33.16 9.16 0.22
N PRO A 247 33.88 8.70 1.27
CA PRO A 247 35.17 9.26 1.65
C PRO A 247 36.16 9.18 0.47
N THR A 248 36.77 10.32 0.14
CA THR A 248 37.80 10.41 -0.94
C THR A 248 39.10 9.72 -0.52
N ALA A 249 39.98 9.41 -1.47
CA ALA A 249 41.29 8.82 -1.19
C ALA A 249 42.13 9.70 -0.25
N LYS A 250 42.04 11.03 -0.35
CA LYS A 250 42.64 11.96 0.62
C LYS A 250 42.08 11.82 2.04
N GLN A 251 40.74 11.86 2.16
CA GLN A 251 40.10 11.70 3.46
C GLN A 251 40.44 10.34 4.06
N ARG A 252 40.45 9.26 3.26
CA ARG A 252 40.80 7.90 3.73
C ARG A 252 42.21 7.85 4.32
N SER A 253 43.16 8.67 3.79
CA SER A 253 44.51 8.78 4.35
C SER A 253 44.64 9.81 5.49
N GLY A 254 43.56 10.46 5.89
CA GLY A 254 43.54 11.49 6.94
C GLY A 254 43.82 12.90 6.43
N ASP A 255 43.92 13.12 5.11
CA ASP A 255 44.20 14.44 4.50
C ASP A 255 42.89 15.18 4.22
N PHE A 256 42.59 16.21 5.01
CA PHE A 256 41.49 17.16 4.90
C PHE A 256 41.92 18.51 4.33
N SER A 257 43.14 18.60 3.73
CA SER A 257 43.64 19.82 3.10
C SER A 257 42.65 20.34 2.04
N GLY A 258 42.36 21.66 2.09
CA GLY A 258 41.31 22.22 1.22
C GLY A 258 39.85 22.09 1.67
N MET A 259 39.61 21.43 2.81
CA MET A 259 38.31 21.38 3.48
C MET A 259 38.28 22.32 4.70
N ARG A 260 37.12 22.37 5.40
CA ARG A 260 37.03 23.07 6.70
C ARG A 260 38.10 22.56 7.64
N GLU A 261 38.68 23.48 8.41
CA GLU A 261 39.71 23.18 9.42
C GLU A 261 39.19 22.16 10.43
N ILE A 262 39.98 21.09 10.64
CA ILE A 262 39.69 20.08 11.65
C ILE A 262 40.61 20.26 12.87
N ARG A 263 40.09 20.07 14.07
CA ARG A 263 40.78 20.24 15.35
C ARG A 263 41.22 18.91 15.92
N ASP A 264 42.42 18.91 16.50
CA ASP A 264 42.90 17.78 17.30
C ASP A 264 42.22 17.80 18.68
N PRO A 265 41.42 16.75 19.00
CA PRO A 265 40.70 16.68 20.26
C PRO A 265 41.63 16.62 21.52
N VAL A 266 42.89 16.26 21.34
CA VAL A 266 43.84 16.17 22.45
C VAL A 266 44.43 17.54 22.81
N THR A 267 44.71 18.34 21.79
CA THR A 267 45.38 19.65 21.98
C THR A 267 44.42 20.84 21.85
N GLY A 268 43.20 20.63 21.31
CA GLY A 268 42.25 21.68 20.97
C GLY A 268 42.71 22.58 19.81
N GLN A 269 43.90 22.34 19.24
CA GLN A 269 44.46 23.11 18.14
C GLN A 269 44.15 22.48 16.78
N PRO A 270 44.18 23.24 15.68
CA PRO A 270 44.05 22.65 14.32
C PRO A 270 45.13 21.58 14.08
N PHE A 271 44.77 20.53 13.38
CA PHE A 271 45.75 19.56 12.91
C PHE A 271 46.74 20.23 11.94
N PRO A 272 48.07 20.03 12.08
CA PRO A 272 49.06 20.61 11.18
C PRO A 272 48.77 20.21 9.72
N GLY A 273 48.68 21.24 8.84
CA GLY A 273 48.33 21.04 7.43
C GLY A 273 46.92 20.48 7.18
N ASN A 274 46.03 20.46 8.20
CA ASN A 274 44.71 19.86 8.19
C ASN A 274 44.76 18.33 7.91
N VAL A 275 45.80 17.63 8.44
CA VAL A 275 46.04 16.21 8.19
C VAL A 275 46.07 15.45 9.53
N ILE A 276 45.28 14.41 9.65
CA ILE A 276 45.33 13.45 10.74
C ILE A 276 46.51 12.51 10.50
N PRO A 277 47.48 12.43 11.44
CA PRO A 277 48.60 11.49 11.30
C PRO A 277 48.10 10.04 11.18
N SER A 278 48.66 9.24 10.30
CA SER A 278 48.23 7.86 10.07
C SER A 278 48.21 6.98 11.32
N ALA A 279 49.14 7.22 12.26
CA ALA A 279 49.18 6.55 13.58
C ALA A 279 47.98 6.90 14.48
N ARG A 280 47.20 7.93 14.17
CA ARG A 280 45.99 8.36 14.90
C ARG A 280 44.71 7.79 14.31
N ILE A 281 44.80 7.22 13.11
CA ILE A 281 43.62 6.59 12.47
C ILE A 281 43.29 5.30 13.23
N SER A 282 42.02 5.21 13.67
CA SER A 282 41.54 4.06 14.39
C SER A 282 41.56 2.78 13.53
N PRO A 283 42.13 1.67 14.03
CA PRO A 283 42.08 0.39 13.30
C PRO A 283 40.66 -0.06 12.96
N GLN A 284 39.70 0.20 13.86
CA GLN A 284 38.29 -0.11 13.63
C GLN A 284 37.70 0.72 12.50
N ALA A 285 38.00 2.02 12.49
CA ALA A 285 37.58 2.92 11.40
C ALA A 285 38.21 2.48 10.07
N ALA A 286 39.50 2.11 10.04
CA ALA A 286 40.14 1.62 8.83
C ALA A 286 39.52 0.32 8.30
N ALA A 287 39.16 -0.63 9.18
CA ALA A 287 38.47 -1.86 8.81
C ALA A 287 37.06 -1.59 8.21
N LEU A 288 36.30 -0.69 8.82
CA LEU A 288 34.97 -0.31 8.32
C LEU A 288 35.07 0.52 7.03
N LEU A 289 36.08 1.37 6.90
CA LEU A 289 36.33 2.18 5.70
C LEU A 289 36.63 1.31 4.47
N ALA A 290 37.22 0.12 4.66
CA ALA A 290 37.48 -0.84 3.58
C ALA A 290 36.18 -1.36 2.90
N LEU A 291 35.05 -1.23 3.56
CA LEU A 291 33.73 -1.58 2.99
C LEU A 291 33.16 -0.49 2.06
N TYR A 292 33.72 0.72 2.13
CA TYR A 292 33.28 1.82 1.28
C TYR A 292 33.93 1.73 -0.10
N PRO A 293 33.16 1.91 -1.18
CA PRO A 293 33.73 2.02 -2.52
C PRO A 293 34.55 3.30 -2.70
N GLU A 294 35.48 3.31 -3.65
CA GLU A 294 36.21 4.52 -4.07
C GLU A 294 35.27 5.45 -4.88
N PRO A 295 35.46 6.77 -4.79
CA PRO A 295 34.79 7.71 -5.68
C PRO A 295 34.97 7.34 -7.15
N ASN A 296 33.89 7.44 -7.94
CA ASN A 296 33.90 7.09 -9.37
C ASN A 296 33.37 8.19 -10.29
N VAL A 297 32.97 9.34 -9.72
CA VAL A 297 32.54 10.53 -10.46
C VAL A 297 33.16 11.78 -9.84
N ASP A 298 33.34 12.83 -10.66
CA ASP A 298 33.87 14.10 -10.19
C ASP A 298 32.84 14.85 -9.32
N ALA A 299 33.30 15.40 -8.21
CA ALA A 299 32.46 16.04 -7.19
C ALA A 299 31.74 17.33 -7.64
N GLY A 300 31.92 17.76 -8.89
CA GLY A 300 31.27 18.96 -9.44
C GLY A 300 29.73 18.93 -9.43
N THR A 301 29.14 17.75 -9.23
CA THR A 301 27.68 17.56 -9.13
C THR A 301 27.18 17.47 -7.68
N GLY A 302 28.05 17.66 -6.69
CA GLY A 302 27.72 17.47 -5.28
C GLY A 302 27.82 16.02 -4.79
N TYR A 303 27.95 15.04 -5.70
CA TYR A 303 28.15 13.63 -5.43
C TYR A 303 29.45 13.14 -6.06
N ASN A 304 30.15 12.22 -5.39
CA ASN A 304 31.41 11.67 -5.88
C ASN A 304 31.36 10.16 -6.16
N TYR A 305 30.18 9.56 -5.92
CA TYR A 305 29.93 8.14 -6.20
C TYR A 305 28.57 7.94 -6.84
N GLN A 306 28.51 7.10 -7.85
CA GLN A 306 27.26 6.69 -8.48
C GLN A 306 27.32 5.19 -8.76
N ALA A 307 26.25 4.47 -8.36
CA ALA A 307 26.08 3.07 -8.64
C ALA A 307 24.70 2.78 -9.27
N THR A 308 24.66 1.75 -10.10
CA THR A 308 23.39 1.13 -10.51
C THR A 308 23.27 -0.18 -9.74
N THR A 309 22.35 -0.22 -8.78
CA THR A 309 22.03 -1.43 -8.05
C THR A 309 21.02 -2.23 -8.84
N LEU A 310 21.24 -3.55 -8.99
CA LEU A 310 20.34 -4.45 -9.68
C LEU A 310 19.73 -5.41 -8.66
N SER A 311 18.46 -5.23 -8.33
CA SER A 311 17.72 -6.16 -7.49
C SER A 311 17.01 -7.19 -8.35
N THR A 312 16.99 -8.45 -7.91
CA THR A 312 16.33 -9.56 -8.59
C THR A 312 15.19 -10.07 -7.72
N THR A 313 14.00 -10.15 -8.30
CA THR A 313 12.82 -10.72 -7.61
C THR A 313 12.27 -11.89 -8.40
N ASN A 314 12.16 -13.05 -7.75
CA ASN A 314 11.51 -14.24 -8.27
C ASN A 314 10.21 -14.49 -7.51
N LEU A 315 9.12 -14.65 -8.24
CA LEU A 315 7.80 -14.91 -7.70
C LEU A 315 7.22 -16.19 -8.32
N ASP A 316 6.77 -17.09 -7.47
CA ASP A 316 5.99 -18.27 -7.84
C ASP A 316 4.61 -18.19 -7.20
N ASN A 317 3.56 -18.34 -7.99
CA ASN A 317 2.18 -18.28 -7.52
C ASN A 317 1.40 -19.49 -8.08
N VAL A 318 0.81 -20.27 -7.17
CA VAL A 318 -0.09 -21.39 -7.50
C VAL A 318 -1.47 -21.06 -6.97
N GLN A 319 -2.47 -21.11 -7.83
CA GLN A 319 -3.86 -20.91 -7.44
C GLN A 319 -4.69 -22.14 -7.82
N SER A 320 -5.54 -22.59 -6.92
CA SER A 320 -6.50 -23.64 -7.20
C SER A 320 -7.89 -23.29 -6.64
N ARG A 321 -8.91 -23.72 -7.35
CA ARG A 321 -10.30 -23.57 -6.96
C ARG A 321 -11.07 -24.81 -7.32
N LEU A 322 -11.85 -25.34 -6.36
CA LEU A 322 -12.77 -26.44 -6.58
C LEU A 322 -14.15 -26.00 -6.11
N ASN A 323 -15.12 -25.98 -7.01
CA ASN A 323 -16.52 -25.70 -6.70
C ASN A 323 -17.37 -26.94 -6.94
N HIS A 324 -18.12 -27.37 -5.94
CA HIS A 324 -18.97 -28.55 -6.01
C HIS A 324 -20.37 -28.26 -5.46
N GLY A 325 -21.40 -28.37 -6.32
CA GLY A 325 -22.79 -28.40 -5.88
C GLY A 325 -23.11 -29.77 -5.31
N LEU A 326 -23.16 -29.91 -3.99
CA LEU A 326 -23.48 -31.16 -3.30
C LEU A 326 -24.95 -31.53 -3.56
N THR A 327 -25.83 -30.54 -3.45
CA THR A 327 -27.26 -30.63 -3.75
C THR A 327 -27.71 -29.41 -4.56
N THR A 328 -28.99 -29.29 -4.85
CA THR A 328 -29.57 -28.07 -5.45
C THR A 328 -29.56 -26.87 -4.49
N ARG A 329 -29.32 -27.12 -3.20
CA ARG A 329 -29.33 -26.12 -2.14
C ARG A 329 -27.96 -25.92 -1.49
N ASP A 330 -27.05 -26.88 -1.63
CA ASP A 330 -25.74 -26.89 -0.99
C ASP A 330 -24.63 -26.77 -2.01
N SER A 331 -23.71 -25.85 -1.79
CA SER A 331 -22.47 -25.74 -2.55
C SER A 331 -21.26 -25.65 -1.64
N LEU A 332 -20.16 -26.27 -2.06
CA LEU A 332 -18.88 -26.28 -1.39
C LEU A 332 -17.84 -25.64 -2.32
N LEU A 333 -17.12 -24.66 -1.81
CA LEU A 333 -16.05 -23.97 -2.50
C LEU A 333 -14.76 -24.10 -1.70
N LEU A 334 -13.76 -24.76 -2.31
CA LEU A 334 -12.39 -24.78 -1.81
C LEU A 334 -11.53 -23.87 -2.68
N THR A 335 -10.79 -22.98 -2.07
CA THR A 335 -9.79 -22.17 -2.73
C THR A 335 -8.46 -22.32 -2.02
N THR A 336 -7.37 -22.44 -2.78
CA THR A 336 -6.00 -22.45 -2.23
C THR A 336 -5.13 -21.57 -3.12
N THR A 337 -4.39 -20.67 -2.47
CA THR A 337 -3.37 -19.84 -3.10
C THR A 337 -2.06 -20.05 -2.35
N TYR A 338 -1.01 -20.38 -3.06
CA TYR A 338 0.34 -20.41 -2.54
C TYR A 338 1.20 -19.46 -3.35
N GLN A 339 1.87 -18.54 -2.65
CA GLN A 339 2.80 -17.61 -3.27
C GLN A 339 4.14 -17.67 -2.55
N ARG A 340 5.21 -17.66 -3.31
CA ARG A 340 6.57 -17.50 -2.80
C ARG A 340 7.25 -16.39 -3.57
N THR A 341 7.85 -15.47 -2.84
CA THR A 341 8.66 -14.39 -3.40
C THR A 341 10.05 -14.47 -2.80
N SER A 342 11.08 -14.39 -3.64
CA SER A 342 12.48 -14.30 -3.23
C SER A 342 13.11 -13.10 -3.89
N THR A 343 13.61 -12.17 -3.08
CA THR A 343 14.25 -10.94 -3.57
C THR A 343 15.70 -10.93 -3.11
N GLU A 344 16.60 -10.68 -4.05
CA GLU A 344 17.99 -10.31 -3.80
C GLU A 344 18.13 -8.81 -4.01
N ALA A 345 18.32 -8.06 -2.91
CA ALA A 345 18.45 -6.61 -2.93
C ALA A 345 19.91 -6.21 -2.85
N VAL A 346 20.38 -5.49 -3.85
CA VAL A 346 21.77 -5.00 -3.89
C VAL A 346 21.82 -3.58 -3.31
N SER A 347 22.60 -3.40 -2.22
CA SER A 347 22.80 -2.09 -1.60
C SER A 347 23.71 -1.19 -2.44
N LEU A 348 23.78 0.11 -2.09
CA LEU A 348 24.70 1.07 -2.70
C LEU A 348 26.17 0.61 -2.64
N PHE A 349 26.54 -0.16 -1.63
CA PHE A 349 27.90 -0.69 -1.41
C PHE A 349 28.13 -2.05 -2.09
N GLY A 350 27.16 -2.58 -2.84
CA GLY A 350 27.26 -3.86 -3.53
C GLY A 350 26.96 -5.09 -2.65
N PHE A 351 26.48 -4.90 -1.44
CA PHE A 351 26.06 -6.02 -0.58
C PHE A 351 24.71 -6.56 -1.07
N VAL A 352 24.59 -7.89 -1.09
CA VAL A 352 23.41 -8.59 -1.55
C VAL A 352 22.66 -9.16 -0.36
N ASP A 353 21.55 -8.54 0.01
CA ASP A 353 20.65 -9.03 1.04
C ASP A 353 19.57 -9.91 0.43
N SER A 354 19.15 -10.97 1.11
CA SER A 354 18.12 -11.90 0.65
C SER A 354 16.87 -11.76 1.50
N LEU A 355 15.73 -11.55 0.84
CA LEU A 355 14.40 -11.55 1.46
C LEU A 355 13.56 -12.64 0.79
N THR A 356 13.07 -13.60 1.58
CA THR A 356 12.15 -14.64 1.10
C THR A 356 10.84 -14.54 1.88
N SER A 357 9.73 -14.45 1.14
CA SER A 357 8.41 -14.56 1.74
C SER A 357 7.61 -15.70 1.11
N SER A 358 6.78 -16.38 1.90
CA SER A 358 5.80 -17.32 1.38
C SER A 358 4.45 -17.11 2.05
N ASN A 359 3.39 -17.28 1.29
CA ASN A 359 2.02 -17.16 1.76
C ASN A 359 1.19 -18.34 1.25
N LEU A 360 0.57 -19.06 2.17
CA LEU A 360 -0.44 -20.08 1.89
C LEU A 360 -1.77 -19.61 2.44
N ASP A 361 -2.75 -19.42 1.57
CA ASP A 361 -4.14 -19.11 1.93
C ASP A 361 -5.06 -20.22 1.42
N THR A 362 -5.72 -20.92 2.32
CA THR A 362 -6.67 -21.98 1.98
C THR A 362 -8.00 -21.69 2.66
N ALA A 363 -9.08 -21.60 1.88
CA ALA A 363 -10.41 -21.35 2.40
C ALA A 363 -11.41 -22.41 1.90
N LEU A 364 -12.20 -22.93 2.83
CA LEU A 364 -13.31 -23.83 2.59
C LEU A 364 -14.61 -23.12 2.97
N ASN A 365 -15.50 -22.93 2.01
CA ASN A 365 -16.77 -22.25 2.20
C ASN A 365 -17.91 -23.20 1.82
N TRP A 366 -18.83 -23.39 2.75
CA TRP A 366 -20.10 -24.07 2.51
C TRP A 366 -21.21 -23.03 2.46
N SER A 367 -22.10 -23.13 1.47
CA SER A 367 -23.28 -22.29 1.31
C SER A 367 -24.51 -23.15 1.21
N HIS A 368 -25.49 -22.86 2.07
CA HIS A 368 -26.80 -23.53 2.09
C HIS A 368 -27.93 -22.55 1.80
N ARG A 369 -28.74 -22.83 0.79
CA ARG A 369 -29.91 -22.04 0.42
C ARG A 369 -31.16 -22.71 1.00
N PHE A 370 -31.67 -22.19 2.11
CA PHE A 370 -32.90 -22.67 2.74
C PHE A 370 -34.12 -22.48 1.83
N ASN A 371 -34.21 -21.29 1.22
CA ASN A 371 -35.22 -20.92 0.25
C ASN A 371 -34.72 -19.77 -0.64
N GLN A 372 -35.57 -19.21 -1.49
CA GLN A 372 -35.19 -18.10 -2.39
C GLN A 372 -34.85 -16.80 -1.67
N PHE A 373 -35.21 -16.66 -0.39
CA PHE A 373 -35.02 -15.44 0.40
C PHE A 373 -33.90 -15.56 1.44
N PHE A 374 -33.53 -16.79 1.84
CA PHE A 374 -32.56 -16.99 2.90
C PHE A 374 -31.43 -17.95 2.52
N THR A 375 -30.20 -17.47 2.61
CA THR A 375 -28.96 -18.23 2.35
C THR A 375 -28.01 -18.06 3.54
N LEU A 376 -27.46 -19.16 4.02
CA LEU A 376 -26.41 -19.20 5.05
C LEU A 376 -25.09 -19.62 4.39
N ARG A 377 -24.01 -18.97 4.78
CA ARG A 377 -22.63 -19.33 4.41
C ARG A 377 -21.84 -19.54 5.68
N VAL A 378 -21.02 -20.58 5.69
CA VAL A 378 -20.06 -20.86 6.76
C VAL A 378 -18.72 -21.11 6.12
N GLY A 379 -17.69 -20.47 6.64
CA GLY A 379 -16.35 -20.54 6.08
C GLY A 379 -15.30 -20.83 7.14
N TYR A 380 -14.30 -21.61 6.74
CA TYR A 380 -13.04 -21.77 7.45
C TYR A 380 -11.92 -21.33 6.53
N GLN A 381 -10.97 -20.55 7.05
CA GLN A 381 -9.79 -20.07 6.35
C GLN A 381 -8.55 -20.35 7.18
N PHE A 382 -7.51 -20.84 6.54
CA PHE A 382 -6.17 -20.97 7.10
C PHE A 382 -5.20 -20.14 6.27
N ILE A 383 -4.49 -19.24 6.95
CA ILE A 383 -3.41 -18.45 6.33
C ILE A 383 -2.13 -18.73 7.09
N ARG A 384 -1.07 -19.04 6.34
CA ARG A 384 0.30 -19.10 6.86
C ARG A 384 1.17 -18.17 6.03
N GLN A 385 1.85 -17.26 6.70
CA GLN A 385 2.80 -16.36 6.07
C GLN A 385 4.16 -16.46 6.75
N THR A 386 5.20 -16.73 5.96
CA THR A 386 6.59 -16.71 6.43
C THR A 386 7.35 -15.58 5.76
N ASN A 387 8.19 -14.88 6.53
CA ASN A 387 9.10 -13.86 6.03
C ASN A 387 10.48 -14.13 6.63
N ASP A 388 11.48 -14.32 5.77
CA ASP A 388 12.86 -14.53 6.15
C ASP A 388 13.74 -13.45 5.52
N SER A 389 14.45 -12.69 6.35
CA SER A 389 15.43 -11.67 5.93
C SER A 389 16.82 -12.14 6.33
N THR A 390 17.70 -12.33 5.34
CA THR A 390 19.09 -12.76 5.55
C THR A 390 20.03 -11.69 5.00
N PRO A 391 20.68 -10.90 5.88
CA PRO A 391 21.68 -9.92 5.48
C PRO A 391 22.90 -10.54 4.82
N HIS A 392 23.59 -9.74 4.01
CA HIS A 392 24.78 -10.16 3.27
C HIS A 392 25.86 -10.85 4.11
N PHE A 393 26.14 -10.33 5.29
CA PHE A 393 27.20 -10.82 6.16
C PHE A 393 26.77 -11.95 7.11
N ALA A 394 25.46 -12.14 7.31
CA ALA A 394 24.92 -13.13 8.24
C ALA A 394 25.46 -14.53 7.92
N ASN A 395 26.03 -15.23 8.92
CA ASN A 395 26.66 -16.54 8.81
C ASN A 395 27.86 -16.60 7.83
N ARG A 396 28.41 -15.46 7.38
CA ARG A 396 29.49 -15.39 6.37
C ARG A 396 30.74 -14.71 6.88
N ALA A 397 30.62 -13.49 7.45
CA ALA A 397 31.77 -12.70 7.86
C ALA A 397 31.48 -11.87 9.13
N ASN A 398 32.26 -12.07 10.15
CA ASN A 398 32.15 -11.33 11.42
C ASN A 398 32.93 -10.01 11.36
N ILE A 399 32.42 -9.07 10.55
CA ILE A 399 33.08 -7.76 10.33
C ILE A 399 33.34 -7.01 11.64
N SER A 400 32.37 -6.96 12.55
CA SER A 400 32.53 -6.28 13.85
C SER A 400 33.58 -6.97 14.72
N GLY A 401 33.57 -8.30 14.81
CA GLY A 401 34.54 -9.05 15.60
C GLY A 401 35.95 -8.96 15.03
N GLU A 402 36.12 -9.08 13.70
CA GLU A 402 37.40 -8.95 13.01
C GLU A 402 37.99 -7.54 13.14
N ALA A 403 37.13 -6.52 13.15
CA ALA A 403 37.54 -5.13 13.39
C ALA A 403 37.87 -4.86 14.87
N GLY A 404 37.62 -5.78 15.79
CA GLY A 404 37.83 -5.59 17.23
C GLY A 404 36.80 -4.68 17.88
N ILE A 405 35.55 -4.65 17.38
CA ILE A 405 34.43 -3.93 17.99
C ILE A 405 33.76 -4.84 19.02
N ALA A 406 33.76 -4.40 20.28
CA ALA A 406 33.24 -5.18 21.39
C ALA A 406 31.87 -4.72 21.88
N GLY A 407 31.10 -5.64 22.49
CA GLY A 407 29.86 -5.32 23.20
C GLY A 407 28.57 -5.48 22.38
N ASN A 408 28.64 -5.58 21.06
CA ASN A 408 27.50 -5.94 20.22
C ASN A 408 27.29 -7.46 20.17
N ASN A 409 26.21 -7.90 19.51
CA ASN A 409 25.90 -9.32 19.38
C ASN A 409 26.83 -9.99 18.35
N GLN A 410 27.54 -11.05 18.76
CA GLN A 410 28.51 -11.79 17.94
C GLN A 410 28.00 -13.15 17.45
N GLU A 411 26.70 -13.45 17.60
CA GLU A 411 26.11 -14.66 17.04
C GLU A 411 26.20 -14.65 15.50
N PRO A 412 26.49 -15.80 14.85
CA PRO A 412 26.69 -15.88 13.40
C PRO A 412 25.57 -15.26 12.55
N VAL A 413 24.32 -15.37 12.97
CA VAL A 413 23.14 -14.81 12.27
C VAL A 413 23.14 -13.27 12.30
N ASN A 414 23.86 -12.66 13.26
CA ASN A 414 23.95 -11.20 13.42
C ASN A 414 25.29 -10.63 12.95
N TRP A 415 26.16 -11.44 12.33
CA TRP A 415 27.45 -10.93 11.81
C TRP A 415 27.26 -9.80 10.79
N GLY A 416 28.21 -8.91 10.77
CA GLY A 416 28.27 -7.76 9.87
C GLY A 416 28.83 -6.50 10.57
N PRO A 417 28.93 -5.40 9.84
CA PRO A 417 29.36 -4.13 10.41
C PRO A 417 28.25 -3.49 11.26
N PRO A 418 28.58 -2.64 12.23
CA PRO A 418 27.62 -1.73 12.85
C PRO A 418 27.07 -0.74 11.81
N ASN A 419 25.91 -0.17 12.08
CA ASN A 419 25.40 0.93 11.26
C ASN A 419 26.22 2.19 11.54
N LEU A 420 26.58 2.93 10.50
CA LEU A 420 27.26 4.21 10.58
C LEU A 420 26.36 5.32 10.04
N VAL A 421 26.18 6.37 10.81
CA VAL A 421 25.38 7.55 10.44
C VAL A 421 26.30 8.77 10.43
N PHE A 422 26.24 9.57 9.35
CA PHE A 422 27.02 10.79 9.17
C PHE A 422 26.08 11.99 9.00
N ALA A 423 26.30 13.05 9.72
CA ALA A 423 25.45 14.23 9.69
C ALA A 423 25.72 15.17 8.50
N ALA A 424 26.91 15.15 7.90
CA ALA A 424 27.27 16.02 6.79
C ALA A 424 26.97 15.42 5.40
N GLY A 425 26.24 14.31 5.32
CA GLY A 425 25.74 13.75 4.07
C GLY A 425 26.62 12.70 3.41
N VAL A 426 27.68 12.23 4.05
CA VAL A 426 28.39 11.02 3.64
C VAL A 426 27.43 9.83 3.76
N ALA A 427 27.47 8.92 2.78
CA ALA A 427 26.61 7.74 2.78
C ALA A 427 26.81 6.91 4.02
N GLY A 428 25.75 6.71 4.78
CA GLY A 428 25.76 5.84 5.95
C GLY A 428 25.93 4.38 5.54
N LEU A 429 26.65 3.62 6.34
CA LEU A 429 26.73 2.17 6.22
C LEU A 429 25.57 1.56 7.00
N SER A 430 24.64 0.92 6.32
CA SER A 430 23.50 0.24 6.95
C SER A 430 23.26 -1.10 6.28
N VAL A 431 23.08 -2.13 7.11
CA VAL A 431 22.78 -3.50 6.69
C VAL A 431 21.52 -3.96 7.44
N PRO A 432 20.51 -4.56 6.79
CA PRO A 432 19.31 -5.07 7.45
C PRO A 432 19.65 -6.01 8.60
N GLN A 433 18.76 -6.14 9.58
CA GLN A 433 18.89 -7.16 10.62
C GLN A 433 18.42 -8.52 10.09
N TYR A 434 19.04 -9.60 10.61
CA TYR A 434 18.50 -10.94 10.40
C TYR A 434 17.12 -11.05 11.06
N GLY A 435 16.15 -11.64 10.35
CA GLY A 435 14.82 -11.82 10.90
C GLY A 435 14.06 -12.95 10.24
N ARG A 436 13.31 -13.70 11.03
CA ARG A 436 12.34 -14.68 10.56
C ARG A 436 11.03 -14.49 11.29
N GLN A 437 9.95 -14.50 10.53
CA GLN A 437 8.59 -14.43 11.07
C GLN A 437 7.74 -15.52 10.44
N ASP A 438 7.02 -16.28 11.25
CA ASP A 438 6.02 -17.27 10.82
C ASP A 438 4.68 -16.94 11.49
N SER A 439 3.70 -16.60 10.67
CA SER A 439 2.38 -16.13 11.10
C SER A 439 1.31 -17.13 10.68
N HIS A 440 0.44 -17.50 11.61
CA HIS A 440 -0.65 -18.44 11.41
C HIS A 440 -1.98 -17.78 11.82
N ILE A 441 -2.95 -17.78 10.91
CA ILE A 441 -4.30 -17.28 11.18
C ILE A 441 -5.32 -18.37 10.85
N HIS A 442 -6.17 -18.69 11.81
CA HIS A 442 -7.33 -19.55 11.61
C HIS A 442 -8.59 -18.69 11.64
N GLY A 443 -9.32 -18.64 10.52
CA GLY A 443 -10.53 -17.83 10.39
C GLY A 443 -11.78 -18.72 10.37
N PHE A 444 -12.72 -18.47 11.29
CA PHE A 444 -14.06 -19.06 11.27
C PHE A 444 -15.04 -17.94 11.02
N SER A 445 -15.87 -18.07 10.00
CA SER A 445 -16.84 -17.05 9.61
C SER A 445 -18.22 -17.64 9.34
N SER A 446 -19.25 -16.85 9.63
CA SER A 446 -20.60 -17.15 9.18
C SER A 446 -21.26 -15.88 8.67
N GLU A 447 -22.06 -16.00 7.61
CA GLU A 447 -22.81 -14.93 6.99
C GLU A 447 -24.16 -15.42 6.56
N ALA A 448 -25.20 -14.69 6.87
CA ALA A 448 -26.55 -14.96 6.42
C ALA A 448 -27.06 -13.80 5.55
N LEU A 449 -27.65 -14.13 4.44
CA LEU A 449 -28.29 -13.22 3.48
C LEU A 449 -29.80 -13.44 3.57
N TRP A 450 -30.56 -12.39 3.89
CA TRP A 450 -32.00 -12.45 4.01
C TRP A 450 -32.65 -11.34 3.20
N ARG A 451 -33.39 -11.74 2.16
CA ARG A 451 -34.16 -10.84 1.31
C ARG A 451 -35.61 -10.81 1.81
N THR A 452 -36.22 -9.65 1.81
CA THR A 452 -37.64 -9.50 2.15
C THR A 452 -38.42 -9.00 0.92
N ARG A 453 -39.74 -9.22 0.96
CA ARG A 453 -40.63 -8.70 -0.09
C ARG A 453 -40.75 -7.16 -0.09
N GLY A 454 -40.34 -6.49 1.00
CA GLY A 454 -40.35 -5.03 1.17
C GLY A 454 -39.11 -4.32 0.60
N GLY A 455 -38.29 -4.97 -0.24
CA GLY A 455 -37.11 -4.36 -0.87
C GLY A 455 -35.90 -4.28 0.05
N HIS A 456 -35.91 -4.91 1.22
CA HIS A 456 -34.79 -5.03 2.13
C HIS A 456 -33.95 -6.26 1.83
N ASN A 457 -32.63 -6.09 1.85
CA ASN A 457 -31.65 -7.16 1.71
C ASN A 457 -30.70 -7.11 2.90
N PHE A 458 -31.04 -7.85 3.96
CA PHE A 458 -30.21 -7.94 5.15
C PHE A 458 -29.04 -8.87 4.92
N THR A 459 -27.87 -8.43 5.35
CA THR A 459 -26.68 -9.26 5.49
C THR A 459 -26.19 -9.13 6.92
N PHE A 460 -26.08 -10.26 7.62
CA PHE A 460 -25.54 -10.28 8.98
C PHE A 460 -24.59 -11.45 9.15
N GLY A 461 -23.56 -11.22 9.91
CA GLY A 461 -22.51 -12.22 10.05
C GLY A 461 -21.47 -11.84 11.08
N GLY A 462 -20.46 -12.68 11.18
CA GLY A 462 -19.33 -12.47 12.05
C GLY A 462 -18.19 -13.43 11.77
N ALA A 463 -17.05 -13.13 12.35
CA ALA A 463 -15.89 -13.97 12.25
C ALA A 463 -15.06 -13.92 13.54
N ILE A 464 -14.35 -15.02 13.80
CA ILE A 464 -13.35 -15.14 14.87
C ILE A 464 -12.06 -15.60 14.20
N ARG A 465 -10.94 -14.93 14.50
CA ARG A 465 -9.63 -15.20 13.92
C ARG A 465 -8.57 -15.25 15.02
N PRO A 466 -8.26 -16.41 15.59
CA PRO A 466 -7.01 -16.62 16.32
C PRO A 466 -5.80 -16.38 15.41
N HIS A 467 -4.84 -15.67 15.93
CA HIS A 467 -3.61 -15.31 15.24
C HIS A 467 -2.42 -15.63 16.14
N SER A 468 -1.45 -16.39 15.64
CA SER A 468 -0.15 -16.62 16.26
C SER A 468 0.96 -16.13 15.34
N VAL A 469 1.99 -15.57 15.94
CA VAL A 469 3.16 -15.05 15.21
C VAL A 469 4.41 -15.45 15.98
N ASP A 470 5.20 -16.31 15.36
CA ASP A 470 6.51 -16.70 15.86
C ASP A 470 7.56 -15.82 15.19
N VAL A 471 8.32 -15.10 15.97
CA VAL A 471 9.33 -14.17 15.46
C VAL A 471 10.69 -14.51 16.05
N PHE A 472 11.68 -14.64 15.20
CA PHE A 472 13.09 -14.66 15.57
C PHE A 472 13.80 -13.48 14.93
N GLY A 473 14.37 -12.60 15.73
CA GLY A 473 15.09 -11.42 15.25
C GLY A 473 15.43 -10.44 16.35
N GLN A 474 16.39 -9.59 16.05
CA GLN A 474 16.89 -8.55 16.95
C GLN A 474 16.53 -7.16 16.40
N GLN A 475 16.45 -6.15 17.28
CA GLN A 475 16.12 -4.79 16.86
C GLN A 475 17.35 -4.06 16.27
N ASN A 476 18.47 -4.09 16.99
CA ASN A 476 19.74 -3.47 16.57
C ASN A 476 20.93 -4.25 17.16
N ALA A 477 21.13 -5.48 16.70
CA ALA A 477 22.11 -6.41 17.27
C ALA A 477 23.56 -6.00 17.04
N ARG A 478 23.84 -5.37 15.88
CA ARG A 478 25.17 -4.90 15.50
C ARG A 478 25.51 -3.54 16.08
N GLY A 479 24.48 -2.79 16.51
CA GLY A 479 24.63 -1.44 17.01
C GLY A 479 24.72 -0.38 15.90
N THR A 480 24.64 0.86 16.32
CA THR A 480 24.74 2.06 15.48
C THR A 480 25.70 3.05 16.11
N PHE A 481 26.61 3.60 15.33
CA PHE A 481 27.44 4.73 15.69
C PHE A 481 27.05 5.95 14.84
N ALA A 482 26.92 7.12 15.46
CA ALA A 482 26.68 8.39 14.77
C ALA A 482 27.86 9.34 14.91
N PHE A 483 28.18 10.03 13.81
CA PHE A 483 29.28 11.00 13.68
C PHE A 483 28.70 12.30 13.14
N ASP A 484 28.91 13.40 13.81
CA ASP A 484 28.39 14.73 13.45
C ASP A 484 29.44 15.86 13.49
N GLY A 485 30.69 15.50 13.68
CA GLY A 485 31.79 16.48 13.76
C GLY A 485 31.92 17.18 15.11
N TRP A 486 31.28 16.70 16.16
CA TRP A 486 31.28 17.32 17.48
C TRP A 486 32.67 17.50 18.05
N LEU A 487 33.58 16.57 17.74
CA LEU A 487 34.93 16.52 18.29
C LEU A 487 35.95 17.29 17.48
N THR A 488 35.97 17.07 16.15
CA THR A 488 36.99 17.66 15.27
C THR A 488 36.44 18.79 14.38
N GLY A 489 35.14 18.94 14.25
CA GLY A 489 34.46 19.83 13.34
C GLY A 489 34.08 19.17 11.99
N ALA A 490 34.39 17.85 11.78
CA ALA A 490 34.03 17.09 10.59
C ALA A 490 33.72 15.62 10.96
N ASP A 491 32.56 15.14 10.53
CA ASP A 491 32.05 13.79 10.84
C ASP A 491 32.98 12.65 10.35
N VAL A 492 33.57 12.79 9.15
CA VAL A 492 34.53 11.81 8.63
C VAL A 492 35.83 11.82 9.42
N ALA A 493 36.28 12.98 9.94
CA ALA A 493 37.47 13.06 10.77
C ALA A 493 37.22 12.40 12.14
N ASP A 494 36.06 12.64 12.77
CA ASP A 494 35.63 11.94 14.00
C ASP A 494 35.60 10.42 13.78
N PHE A 495 35.04 9.96 12.64
CA PHE A 495 35.05 8.55 12.26
C PHE A 495 36.46 7.97 12.13
N LEU A 496 37.39 8.67 11.45
CA LEU A 496 38.76 8.19 11.29
C LEU A 496 39.49 8.11 12.62
N LEU A 497 39.23 9.03 13.57
CA LEU A 497 39.74 8.98 14.93
C LEU A 497 39.09 7.88 15.77
N GLY A 498 38.00 7.25 15.25
CA GLY A 498 37.24 6.23 15.97
C GLY A 498 36.39 6.79 17.11
N ALA A 499 35.97 8.05 17.03
CA ALA A 499 35.31 8.80 18.09
C ALA A 499 33.84 9.15 17.70
N PRO A 500 32.88 8.23 17.84
CA PRO A 500 31.47 8.52 17.58
C PRO A 500 30.91 9.50 18.61
N HIS A 501 29.97 10.37 18.19
CA HIS A 501 29.23 11.23 19.12
C HIS A 501 28.21 10.41 19.91
N SER A 502 27.54 9.44 19.28
CA SER A 502 26.61 8.56 20.00
C SER A 502 26.75 7.11 19.58
N ALA A 503 26.33 6.22 20.49
CA ALA A 503 26.25 4.80 20.29
C ALA A 503 24.90 4.25 20.76
N ALA A 504 24.24 3.44 19.93
CA ALA A 504 22.98 2.80 20.27
C ALA A 504 23.01 1.30 19.93
N LEU A 505 22.34 0.50 20.76
CA LEU A 505 22.31 -0.96 20.64
C LEU A 505 21.01 -1.50 21.23
N ALA A 506 20.44 -2.57 20.65
CA ALA A 506 19.30 -3.28 21.24
C ALA A 506 19.28 -4.74 20.75
N PHE A 507 19.55 -5.69 21.65
CA PHE A 507 19.46 -7.12 21.39
C PHE A 507 19.16 -7.92 22.64
N GLY A 508 18.63 -9.12 22.47
CA GLY A 508 18.12 -10.02 23.48
C GLY A 508 16.67 -10.41 23.14
N ASN A 509 16.13 -11.41 23.82
CA ASN A 509 14.79 -11.92 23.57
C ASN A 509 14.47 -12.12 22.07
N ALA A 510 15.39 -12.79 21.37
CA ALA A 510 15.32 -12.93 19.91
C ALA A 510 14.09 -13.70 19.43
N ASP A 511 13.70 -14.77 20.12
CA ASP A 511 12.55 -15.60 19.85
C ASP A 511 11.31 -15.12 20.61
N LYS A 512 10.23 -14.84 19.91
CA LYS A 512 8.98 -14.32 20.46
C LYS A 512 7.80 -15.12 19.94
N LEU A 513 6.95 -15.61 20.85
CA LEU A 513 5.76 -16.38 20.56
C LEU A 513 4.51 -15.56 20.88
N LEU A 514 4.05 -14.81 19.89
CA LEU A 514 2.98 -13.83 20.06
C LEU A 514 1.63 -14.40 19.67
N HIS A 515 0.58 -14.09 20.45
CA HIS A 515 -0.80 -14.52 20.19
C HIS A 515 -1.78 -13.37 20.32
N ALA A 516 -2.76 -13.32 19.42
CA ALA A 516 -3.88 -12.40 19.47
C ALA A 516 -5.16 -13.05 18.94
N ARG A 517 -6.29 -12.39 19.12
CA ARG A 517 -7.59 -12.80 18.58
C ARG A 517 -8.31 -11.59 18.02
N SER A 518 -8.80 -11.68 16.80
CA SER A 518 -9.74 -10.71 16.27
C SER A 518 -11.14 -11.31 16.18
N MET A 519 -12.14 -10.50 16.48
CA MET A 519 -13.56 -10.87 16.44
C MET A 519 -14.33 -9.73 15.78
N ASN A 520 -15.32 -10.07 14.99
CA ASN A 520 -16.22 -9.07 14.45
C ASN A 520 -17.64 -9.62 14.31
N ALA A 521 -18.61 -8.74 14.39
CA ALA A 521 -20.01 -9.00 14.08
C ALA A 521 -20.59 -7.80 13.35
N TYR A 522 -21.50 -8.02 12.41
CA TYR A 522 -22.12 -6.97 11.65
C TYR A 522 -23.53 -7.30 11.20
N ILE A 523 -24.31 -6.26 10.99
CA ILE A 523 -25.58 -6.29 10.30
C ILE A 523 -25.65 -5.10 9.35
N THR A 524 -26.09 -5.34 8.12
CA THR A 524 -26.30 -4.33 7.09
C THR A 524 -27.61 -4.59 6.38
N ASP A 525 -28.24 -3.53 5.89
CA ASP A 525 -29.43 -3.60 5.06
C ASP A 525 -29.23 -2.74 3.80
N ASP A 526 -29.46 -3.35 2.66
CA ASP A 526 -29.60 -2.67 1.38
C ASP A 526 -31.09 -2.53 1.09
N TRP A 527 -31.64 -1.35 1.37
CA TRP A 527 -33.05 -1.08 1.23
C TRP A 527 -33.34 -0.29 -0.04
N ARG A 528 -34.00 -0.91 -0.99
CA ARG A 528 -34.56 -0.21 -2.14
C ARG A 528 -35.95 0.34 -1.77
N ILE A 529 -35.98 1.58 -1.29
CA ILE A 529 -37.21 2.24 -0.84
C ILE A 529 -38.19 2.39 -2.02
N ASN A 530 -37.65 2.81 -3.17
CA ASN A 530 -38.37 2.97 -4.42
C ASN A 530 -37.38 3.06 -5.59
N PRO A 531 -37.82 3.16 -6.87
CA PRO A 531 -36.89 3.29 -8.01
C PRO A 531 -35.99 4.52 -7.99
N VAL A 532 -36.32 5.52 -7.19
CA VAL A 532 -35.60 6.79 -7.07
C VAL A 532 -34.59 6.75 -5.92
N VAL A 533 -34.90 6.05 -4.83
CA VAL A 533 -34.16 6.08 -3.57
C VAL A 533 -33.71 4.68 -3.18
N THR A 534 -32.41 4.50 -3.04
CA THR A 534 -31.80 3.33 -2.41
C THR A 534 -30.99 3.77 -1.21
N MET A 535 -31.11 3.10 -0.09
CA MET A 535 -30.41 3.37 1.15
C MET A 535 -29.67 2.12 1.61
N ASN A 536 -28.40 2.26 2.01
CA ASN A 536 -27.59 1.22 2.60
C ASN A 536 -27.20 1.68 4.00
N TYR A 537 -27.49 0.89 5.00
CA TYR A 537 -27.11 1.22 6.37
C TYR A 537 -26.75 -0.03 7.16
N GLY A 538 -25.91 0.14 8.14
CA GLY A 538 -25.49 -0.97 8.96
C GLY A 538 -24.55 -0.57 10.07
N VAL A 539 -24.27 -1.53 10.90
CA VAL A 539 -23.30 -1.41 11.99
C VAL A 539 -22.39 -2.64 11.98
N ARG A 540 -21.12 -2.39 12.22
CA ARG A 540 -20.11 -3.42 12.46
C ARG A 540 -19.46 -3.15 13.80
N TRP A 541 -19.26 -4.19 14.57
CA TRP A 541 -18.43 -4.19 15.75
C TRP A 541 -17.18 -5.01 15.47
N GLU A 542 -16.03 -4.45 15.81
CA GLU A 542 -14.72 -5.09 15.68
C GLU A 542 -13.96 -5.00 16.98
N TYR A 543 -13.34 -6.11 17.33
CA TYR A 543 -12.45 -6.22 18.48
C TYR A 543 -11.19 -6.97 18.06
N GLU A 544 -10.03 -6.44 18.40
CA GLU A 544 -8.76 -7.13 18.36
C GLU A 544 -8.12 -7.08 19.74
N SER A 545 -7.74 -8.23 20.26
CA SER A 545 -6.99 -8.27 21.51
C SER A 545 -5.59 -7.74 21.27
N PRO A 546 -4.98 -7.02 22.21
CA PRO A 546 -3.54 -6.84 22.22
C PRO A 546 -2.84 -8.20 22.11
N PHE A 547 -1.64 -8.21 21.51
CA PHE A 547 -0.81 -9.40 21.49
C PHE A 547 -0.28 -9.71 22.89
N THR A 548 -0.32 -10.97 23.25
CA THR A 548 0.33 -11.53 24.43
C THR A 548 1.48 -12.43 24.00
N GLU A 549 2.51 -12.54 24.81
CA GLU A 549 3.62 -13.45 24.55
C GLU A 549 3.52 -14.68 25.47
N SER A 550 3.72 -15.87 24.91
CA SER A 550 3.46 -17.16 25.59
C SER A 550 4.17 -17.37 26.91
N LEU A 551 5.36 -16.79 27.06
CA LEU A 551 6.19 -16.89 28.27
C LEU A 551 6.19 -15.61 29.12
N GLY A 552 5.28 -14.67 28.82
CA GLY A 552 5.16 -13.39 29.51
C GLY A 552 6.33 -12.43 29.26
N ARG A 553 6.98 -12.54 28.12
CA ARG A 553 8.20 -11.79 27.77
C ARG A 553 7.90 -10.46 27.07
N LEU A 554 6.97 -9.70 27.62
CA LEU A 554 6.72 -8.30 27.23
C LEU A 554 7.02 -7.40 28.42
N VAL A 555 7.63 -6.26 28.16
CA VAL A 555 7.94 -5.24 29.16
C VAL A 555 7.39 -3.91 28.69
N ASN A 556 6.53 -3.28 29.47
CA ASN A 556 6.15 -1.88 29.31
C ASN A 556 6.80 -1.05 30.40
N LEU A 557 6.84 0.26 30.24
CA LEU A 557 7.19 1.16 31.35
C LEU A 557 5.90 1.65 32.03
N ASP A 558 5.89 1.57 33.36
CA ASP A 558 4.90 2.29 34.18
C ASP A 558 5.42 3.71 34.36
N VAL A 559 4.80 4.65 33.68
CA VAL A 559 5.23 6.05 33.59
C VAL A 559 4.26 6.91 34.38
N ALA A 560 4.79 7.69 35.32
CA ALA A 560 3.99 8.67 36.04
C ALA A 560 3.38 9.71 35.06
N PRO A 561 2.15 10.21 35.34
CA PRO A 561 1.49 11.17 34.44
C PRO A 561 2.26 12.46 34.15
N ASP A 562 3.13 12.87 35.09
CA ASP A 562 4.02 14.02 34.99
C ASP A 562 5.43 13.67 34.48
N PHE A 563 5.65 12.43 34.02
CA PHE A 563 6.93 11.90 33.55
C PHE A 563 8.08 11.90 34.61
N THR A 564 7.79 12.09 35.89
CA THR A 564 8.80 12.10 36.96
C THR A 564 9.35 10.73 37.31
N SER A 565 8.69 9.65 36.88
CA SER A 565 9.16 8.28 37.00
C SER A 565 8.77 7.42 35.82
N ALA A 566 9.61 6.43 35.49
CA ALA A 566 9.32 5.38 34.53
C ALA A 566 10.02 4.10 35.01
N ILE A 567 9.25 3.04 35.24
CA ILE A 567 9.71 1.78 35.82
C ILE A 567 9.35 0.62 34.90
N PRO A 568 10.31 -0.24 34.49
CA PRO A 568 10.00 -1.41 33.67
C PRO A 568 9.11 -2.42 34.42
N VAL A 569 8.01 -2.83 33.79
CA VAL A 569 7.06 -3.83 34.31
C VAL A 569 6.99 -5.00 33.36
N GLN A 570 7.54 -6.14 33.75
CA GLN A 570 7.53 -7.37 32.97
C GLN A 570 6.14 -8.04 33.02
N GLY A 571 5.77 -8.71 31.95
CA GLY A 571 4.46 -9.37 31.80
C GLY A 571 3.32 -8.37 31.53
N ALA A 572 3.66 -7.11 31.26
CA ALA A 572 2.69 -6.07 30.97
C ALA A 572 1.90 -6.39 29.69
N THR A 573 0.61 -6.23 29.77
CA THR A 573 -0.30 -6.33 28.62
C THR A 573 -0.91 -4.97 28.34
N LEU A 574 -1.05 -4.63 27.07
CA LEU A 574 -1.76 -3.42 26.68
C LEU A 574 -3.27 -3.56 27.00
N ARG A 575 -3.90 -2.45 27.34
CA ARG A 575 -5.33 -2.40 27.58
C ARG A 575 -6.07 -2.66 26.26
N ALA A 576 -7.02 -3.59 26.27
CA ALA A 576 -7.82 -3.89 25.11
C ALA A 576 -8.85 -2.80 24.85
N ASP A 577 -8.88 -2.25 23.65
CA ASP A 577 -9.91 -1.31 23.22
C ASP A 577 -11.15 -2.04 22.70
N LYS A 578 -12.24 -2.01 23.47
CA LYS A 578 -13.53 -2.68 23.16
C LYS A 578 -14.52 -1.78 22.42
N GLY A 579 -14.21 -0.50 22.24
CA GLY A 579 -15.09 0.52 21.62
C GLY A 579 -15.23 0.41 20.10
N GLY A 580 -15.21 -0.80 19.53
CA GLY A 580 -15.11 -1.08 18.09
C GLY A 580 -16.38 -0.90 17.25
N VAL A 581 -17.34 -0.05 17.65
CA VAL A 581 -18.61 0.13 16.91
C VAL A 581 -18.40 1.06 15.70
N GLN A 582 -18.80 0.61 14.51
CA GLN A 582 -18.58 1.25 13.23
C GLN A 582 -19.90 1.38 12.46
N PRO A 583 -20.70 2.45 12.67
CA PRO A 583 -21.88 2.72 11.87
C PRO A 583 -21.49 3.14 10.45
N ARG A 584 -22.34 2.76 9.49
CA ARG A 584 -22.18 3.09 8.07
C ARG A 584 -23.52 3.41 7.46
N LEU A 585 -23.56 4.45 6.63
CA LEU A 585 -24.76 4.93 5.97
C LEU A 585 -24.43 5.32 4.54
N GLY A 586 -25.26 4.90 3.59
CA GLY A 586 -25.17 5.25 2.20
C GLY A 586 -26.54 5.58 1.65
N LEU A 587 -26.61 6.56 0.76
CA LEU A 587 -27.81 7.00 0.06
C LEU A 587 -27.52 7.19 -1.42
N ALA A 588 -28.36 6.63 -2.29
CA ALA A 588 -28.33 6.89 -3.72
C ALA A 588 -29.70 7.41 -4.17
N LEU A 589 -29.69 8.55 -4.87
CA LEU A 589 -30.88 9.24 -5.37
C LEU A 589 -30.84 9.36 -6.88
N ARG A 590 -31.95 9.08 -7.54
CA ARG A 590 -32.21 9.35 -8.96
C ARG A 590 -33.35 10.37 -9.07
N PRO A 591 -33.07 11.67 -8.87
CA PRO A 591 -34.11 12.66 -8.65
C PRO A 591 -35.00 12.92 -9.88
N ILE A 592 -34.55 12.56 -11.06
CA ILE A 592 -35.27 12.80 -12.33
C ILE A 592 -35.52 11.45 -13.01
N ALA A 593 -36.78 11.07 -13.14
CA ALA A 593 -37.18 9.85 -13.85
C ALA A 593 -36.69 9.87 -15.31
N GLY A 594 -36.14 8.77 -15.78
CA GLY A 594 -35.58 8.64 -17.15
C GLY A 594 -34.24 9.36 -17.36
N SER A 595 -33.72 10.10 -16.38
CA SER A 595 -32.40 10.71 -16.43
C SER A 595 -31.31 9.79 -15.91
N SER A 596 -30.10 9.91 -16.45
CA SER A 596 -28.89 9.25 -15.94
C SER A 596 -28.29 9.96 -14.73
N LEU A 597 -28.95 11.03 -14.22
CA LEU A 597 -28.47 11.76 -13.04
C LEU A 597 -28.60 10.90 -11.79
N VAL A 598 -27.48 10.64 -11.13
CA VAL A 598 -27.41 9.92 -9.85
C VAL A 598 -26.63 10.78 -8.86
N ILE A 599 -27.21 10.99 -7.69
CA ILE A 599 -26.57 11.66 -6.55
C ILE A 599 -26.34 10.60 -5.48
N ARG A 600 -25.12 10.53 -4.95
CA ARG A 600 -24.79 9.59 -3.87
C ARG A 600 -24.19 10.34 -2.70
N GLY A 601 -24.51 9.91 -1.50
CA GLY A 601 -23.89 10.36 -0.25
C GLY A 601 -23.59 9.18 0.66
N GLY A 602 -22.52 9.27 1.43
CA GLY A 602 -22.15 8.21 2.34
C GLY A 602 -21.33 8.71 3.52
N TYR A 603 -21.44 8.01 4.61
CA TYR A 603 -20.69 8.21 5.84
C TYR A 603 -20.39 6.87 6.51
N GLY A 604 -19.20 6.72 7.07
CA GLY A 604 -18.86 5.52 7.82
C GLY A 604 -17.65 5.72 8.73
N ILE A 605 -17.61 4.93 9.79
CA ILE A 605 -16.48 4.84 10.71
C ILE A 605 -15.71 3.55 10.41
N TYR A 606 -14.39 3.63 10.42
CA TYR A 606 -13.47 2.53 10.14
C TYR A 606 -12.32 2.54 11.14
N ARG A 607 -11.97 1.38 11.70
CA ARG A 607 -10.90 1.23 12.68
C ARG A 607 -9.64 0.63 12.03
N ASN A 608 -8.47 1.01 12.58
CA ASN A 608 -7.18 0.40 12.25
C ASN A 608 -6.78 -0.56 13.37
N THR A 609 -7.07 -1.84 13.22
CA THR A 609 -6.79 -2.86 14.24
C THR A 609 -5.38 -3.46 14.16
N ALA A 610 -4.60 -3.16 13.11
CA ALA A 610 -3.29 -3.78 12.86
C ALA A 610 -2.14 -3.25 13.75
N VAL A 611 -2.37 -2.31 14.66
CA VAL A 611 -1.32 -1.61 15.43
C VAL A 611 -0.68 -2.48 16.53
N TYR A 612 -1.41 -3.43 17.09
CA TYR A 612 -0.97 -4.15 18.29
C TYR A 612 0.25 -5.06 18.08
N GLN A 613 0.45 -5.62 16.88
CA GLN A 613 1.62 -6.46 16.61
C GLN A 613 2.91 -5.66 16.69
N SER A 614 2.95 -4.47 16.09
CA SER A 614 4.13 -3.59 16.14
C SER A 614 4.46 -3.19 17.57
N LEU A 615 3.45 -2.82 18.36
CA LEU A 615 3.63 -2.48 19.79
C LEU A 615 4.19 -3.67 20.57
N ALA A 616 3.66 -4.88 20.39
CA ALA A 616 4.16 -6.08 21.06
C ALA A 616 5.62 -6.39 20.70
N MET A 617 6.01 -6.18 19.44
CA MET A 617 7.40 -6.34 19.00
C MET A 617 8.35 -5.38 19.70
N MET A 618 7.96 -4.12 19.90
CA MET A 618 8.74 -3.13 20.63
C MET A 618 8.84 -3.49 22.11
N LEU A 619 7.73 -3.85 22.75
CA LEU A 619 7.68 -4.23 24.16
C LEU A 619 8.43 -5.53 24.48
N ALA A 620 8.65 -6.39 23.49
CA ALA A 620 9.40 -7.63 23.66
C ALA A 620 10.93 -7.41 23.73
N GLN A 621 11.43 -6.25 23.28
CA GLN A 621 12.86 -5.97 23.19
C GLN A 621 13.33 -4.89 24.17
N GLN A 622 12.93 -5.01 25.41
CA GLN A 622 13.24 -4.06 26.49
C GLN A 622 13.91 -4.76 27.69
N PRO A 623 14.65 -4.02 28.52
CA PRO A 623 15.18 -4.54 29.78
C PRO A 623 14.04 -5.04 30.70
N PRO A 624 14.25 -6.10 31.50
CA PRO A 624 15.49 -6.86 31.66
C PRO A 624 15.69 -7.98 30.60
N LEU A 625 14.76 -8.15 29.65
CA LEU A 625 14.80 -9.25 28.66
C LEU A 625 15.81 -9.01 27.55
N SER A 626 16.08 -7.75 27.24
CA SER A 626 17.03 -7.32 26.22
C SER A 626 18.03 -6.34 26.81
N ARG A 627 19.24 -6.35 26.30
CA ARG A 627 20.22 -5.31 26.53
C ARG A 627 19.94 -4.17 25.57
N THR A 628 19.66 -3.00 26.11
CA THR A 628 19.50 -1.76 25.35
C THR A 628 20.56 -0.75 25.79
N LEU A 629 21.05 0.03 24.85
CA LEU A 629 22.03 1.07 25.06
C LEU A 629 21.71 2.26 24.16
N SER A 630 21.75 3.45 24.70
CA SER A 630 21.78 4.72 23.98
C SER A 630 22.58 5.70 24.80
N ILE A 631 23.76 6.06 24.32
CA ILE A 631 24.71 6.90 25.04
C ILE A 631 25.32 7.92 24.09
N GLU A 632 25.68 9.05 24.66
CA GLU A 632 26.42 10.14 24.02
C GLU A 632 27.82 10.24 24.56
N SER A 633 28.75 10.60 23.70
CA SER A 633 30.12 10.90 24.01
C SER A 633 30.19 12.23 24.78
N THR A 634 30.98 12.27 25.81
CA THR A 634 31.27 13.52 26.56
C THR A 634 32.77 13.74 26.64
N ALA A 635 33.19 14.97 26.91
CA ALA A 635 34.62 15.26 27.11
C ALA A 635 35.22 14.45 28.26
N ALA A 636 34.42 14.12 29.31
CA ALA A 636 34.85 13.30 30.44
C ALA A 636 34.83 11.79 30.16
N GLN A 637 34.00 11.34 29.24
CA GLN A 637 33.83 9.94 28.84
C GLN A 637 33.66 9.85 27.30
N PRO A 638 34.74 10.00 26.54
CA PRO A 638 34.68 9.88 25.08
C PRO A 638 34.40 8.42 24.66
N LEU A 639 33.47 8.25 23.74
CA LEU A 639 33.19 6.95 23.17
C LEU A 639 34.22 6.59 22.10
N THR A 640 34.46 5.31 21.93
CA THR A 640 35.27 4.80 20.80
C THR A 640 34.48 3.78 19.98
N ILE A 641 34.85 3.58 18.74
CA ILE A 641 34.25 2.49 17.90
C ILE A 641 34.59 1.12 18.52
N ALA A 642 35.75 0.98 19.17
CA ALA A 642 36.22 -0.29 19.76
C ALA A 642 35.33 -0.77 20.91
N ASP A 643 34.94 0.12 21.80
CA ASP A 643 34.28 -0.22 23.06
C ASP A 643 33.01 0.57 23.37
N GLY A 644 32.54 1.41 22.46
CA GLY A 644 31.35 2.22 22.66
C GLY A 644 30.07 1.42 22.99
N PHE A 645 30.04 0.15 22.62
CA PHE A 645 28.93 -0.74 23.01
C PHE A 645 29.19 -1.49 24.33
N THR A 646 30.36 -1.37 24.98
CA THR A 646 30.64 -2.00 26.28
C THR A 646 30.22 -1.16 27.45
N ALA A 647 29.89 0.10 27.22
CA ALA A 647 29.45 1.01 28.26
C ALA A 647 28.29 0.43 29.09
N PRO A 648 28.21 0.77 30.39
CA PRO A 648 27.13 0.34 31.24
C PRO A 648 25.77 0.81 30.68
N ALA A 649 24.83 -0.11 30.51
CA ALA A 649 23.47 0.23 30.09
C ALA A 649 22.78 1.05 31.18
N LYS A 650 22.15 2.16 30.78
CA LYS A 650 21.21 2.88 31.65
C LYS A 650 19.88 2.15 31.65
N PRO A 651 19.11 2.11 32.74
CA PRO A 651 17.90 1.29 32.87
C PRO A 651 16.83 1.55 31.79
N LEU A 652 16.78 2.78 31.31
CA LEU A 652 15.74 3.20 30.31
C LEU A 652 16.34 3.54 28.94
N SER A 653 17.61 3.24 28.69
CA SER A 653 18.24 3.53 27.39
C SER A 653 17.57 2.79 26.24
N ASN A 654 17.16 3.52 25.21
CA ASN A 654 16.57 2.98 23.98
C ASN A 654 15.36 2.05 24.26
N THR A 655 14.44 2.52 25.12
CA THR A 655 13.23 1.79 25.53
C THR A 655 11.97 2.49 25.06
N PHE A 656 10.82 1.82 25.24
CA PHE A 656 9.52 2.31 24.81
C PHE A 656 8.50 2.19 25.93
N ALA A 657 7.66 3.21 26.08
CA ALA A 657 6.48 3.18 26.92
C ALA A 657 5.24 3.36 26.06
N VAL A 658 4.24 2.54 26.30
CA VAL A 658 2.92 2.72 25.66
C VAL A 658 1.96 3.24 26.69
N ASP A 659 1.26 4.34 26.36
CA ASP A 659 0.25 4.96 27.20
C ASP A 659 -0.77 3.92 27.70
N PRO A 660 -1.06 3.82 29.00
CA PRO A 660 -2.08 2.90 29.54
C PRO A 660 -3.47 3.11 28.93
N ASP A 661 -3.79 4.34 28.50
CA ASP A 661 -5.05 4.70 27.85
C ASP A 661 -4.98 4.68 26.32
N PHE A 662 -3.98 4.02 25.75
CA PHE A 662 -3.83 3.86 24.31
C PHE A 662 -5.11 3.29 23.68
N ARG A 663 -5.59 3.95 22.62
CA ARG A 663 -6.79 3.59 21.88
C ARG A 663 -6.44 3.28 20.43
N VAL A 664 -7.18 2.34 19.86
CA VAL A 664 -7.05 2.02 18.44
C VAL A 664 -7.58 3.17 17.59
N SER A 665 -6.77 3.60 16.64
CA SER A 665 -7.12 4.68 15.72
C SER A 665 -8.33 4.32 14.86
N TYR A 666 -9.15 5.33 14.54
CA TYR A 666 -10.27 5.19 13.63
C TYR A 666 -10.41 6.42 12.72
N ALA A 667 -11.08 6.21 11.59
CA ALA A 667 -11.36 7.26 10.64
C ALA A 667 -12.86 7.41 10.39
N HIS A 668 -13.33 8.66 10.39
CA HIS A 668 -14.60 9.06 9.82
C HIS A 668 -14.39 9.34 8.34
N ASN A 669 -15.09 8.61 7.49
CA ASN A 669 -15.09 8.85 6.06
C ASN A 669 -16.47 9.34 5.62
N TRP A 670 -16.51 10.39 4.81
CA TRP A 670 -17.73 10.87 4.18
C TRP A 670 -17.48 11.20 2.72
N GLN A 671 -18.51 11.02 1.91
CA GLN A 671 -18.43 11.34 0.50
C GLN A 671 -19.78 11.83 -0.03
N ALA A 672 -19.72 12.67 -1.06
CA ALA A 672 -20.86 13.06 -1.87
C ALA A 672 -20.45 13.06 -3.34
N SER A 673 -21.27 12.48 -4.21
CA SER A 673 -20.97 12.43 -5.63
C SER A 673 -22.19 12.72 -6.48
N ILE A 674 -21.96 13.33 -7.64
CA ILE A 674 -22.96 13.58 -8.68
C ILE A 674 -22.42 12.96 -9.96
N GLN A 675 -23.21 12.07 -10.56
CA GLN A 675 -22.89 11.40 -11.81
C GLN A 675 -23.96 11.71 -12.85
N ARG A 676 -23.53 11.97 -14.08
CA ARG A 676 -24.44 12.15 -15.23
C ARG A 676 -23.81 11.63 -16.51
N ASP A 677 -24.62 10.96 -17.31
CA ASP A 677 -24.24 10.62 -18.68
C ASP A 677 -24.49 11.84 -19.60
N LEU A 678 -23.50 12.10 -20.45
CA LEU A 678 -23.52 13.17 -21.44
C LEU A 678 -23.52 12.58 -22.86
N PRO A 679 -23.83 13.40 -23.90
CA PRO A 679 -23.69 12.99 -25.30
C PRO A 679 -22.31 12.40 -25.60
N ALA A 680 -22.16 11.70 -26.72
CA ALA A 680 -20.93 11.04 -27.18
C ALA A 680 -20.43 9.89 -26.26
N SER A 681 -21.33 9.25 -25.51
CA SER A 681 -21.04 8.13 -24.59
C SER A 681 -20.10 8.52 -23.44
N LEU A 682 -20.16 9.77 -23.01
CA LEU A 682 -19.43 10.29 -21.87
C LEU A 682 -20.23 10.09 -20.58
N THR A 683 -19.55 9.76 -19.50
CA THR A 683 -20.08 9.81 -18.13
C THR A 683 -19.18 10.75 -17.33
N VAL A 684 -19.75 11.74 -16.68
CA VAL A 684 -19.01 12.65 -15.78
C VAL A 684 -19.44 12.37 -14.35
N THR A 685 -18.46 12.23 -13.46
CA THR A 685 -18.68 12.07 -12.03
C THR A 685 -17.84 13.11 -11.28
N ALA A 686 -18.48 13.92 -10.48
CA ALA A 686 -17.83 14.82 -9.55
C ALA A 686 -18.04 14.28 -8.13
N THR A 687 -16.96 14.12 -7.38
CA THR A 687 -16.99 13.54 -6.03
C THR A 687 -16.24 14.44 -5.05
N TYR A 688 -16.82 14.68 -3.90
CA TYR A 688 -16.14 15.22 -2.72
C TYR A 688 -15.92 14.10 -1.72
N LEU A 689 -14.70 14.00 -1.18
CA LEU A 689 -14.28 13.01 -0.20
C LEU A 689 -13.70 13.72 1.01
N GLY A 690 -14.09 13.30 2.20
CA GLY A 690 -13.48 13.73 3.43
C GLY A 690 -13.12 12.55 4.33
N THR A 691 -11.96 12.63 4.96
CA THR A 691 -11.50 11.64 5.95
C THR A 691 -10.94 12.37 7.16
N LYS A 692 -11.44 12.04 8.35
CA LYS A 692 -10.88 12.52 9.61
C LYS A 692 -10.40 11.32 10.42
N GLY A 693 -9.09 11.24 10.64
CA GLY A 693 -8.47 10.27 11.54
C GLY A 693 -8.47 10.80 12.97
N SER A 694 -8.70 9.91 13.93
CA SER A 694 -8.68 10.18 15.35
C SER A 694 -7.94 9.07 16.08
N HIS A 695 -7.33 9.38 17.22
CA HIS A 695 -6.51 8.45 18.00
C HIS A 695 -5.35 7.85 17.17
N LEU A 696 -4.74 8.65 16.28
CA LEU A 696 -3.53 8.23 15.59
C LEU A 696 -2.39 8.14 16.61
N MET A 697 -1.48 7.22 16.36
CA MET A 697 -0.30 7.07 17.19
C MET A 697 0.61 8.28 17.02
N GLN A 698 1.06 8.83 18.13
CA GLN A 698 2.05 9.90 18.18
C GLN A 698 3.15 9.49 19.15
N GLU A 699 4.38 9.76 18.77
CA GLU A 699 5.57 9.43 19.52
C GLU A 699 6.30 10.70 19.91
N PHE A 700 6.84 10.72 21.12
CA PHE A 700 7.73 11.76 21.59
C PHE A 700 8.73 11.21 22.61
N VAL A 701 9.80 11.95 22.84
CA VAL A 701 10.83 11.58 23.80
C VAL A 701 10.72 12.52 25.01
N PRO A 702 10.16 12.04 26.13
CA PRO A 702 10.08 12.86 27.35
C PRO A 702 11.44 13.31 27.82
N ASN A 703 11.50 14.47 28.45
CA ASN A 703 12.73 15.05 28.98
C ASN A 703 13.83 15.32 27.94
N THR A 704 13.44 15.53 26.67
CA THR A 704 14.34 16.06 25.65
C THR A 704 14.36 17.59 25.71
N TYR A 705 15.50 18.16 25.35
CA TYR A 705 15.70 19.62 25.26
C TYR A 705 16.84 19.90 24.29
N PRO A 706 16.87 21.06 23.63
CA PRO A 706 17.96 21.42 22.73
C PRO A 706 19.30 21.52 23.44
N VAL A 707 20.38 21.27 22.72
CA VAL A 707 21.76 21.42 23.28
C VAL A 707 21.97 22.84 23.78
N GLY A 708 22.49 22.97 25.01
CA GLY A 708 22.70 24.27 25.65
C GLY A 708 21.48 24.86 26.37
N ALA A 709 20.29 24.30 26.16
CA ALA A 709 19.10 24.72 26.88
C ALA A 709 19.03 24.19 28.30
N VAL A 710 18.23 24.82 29.14
CA VAL A 710 17.93 24.34 30.50
C VAL A 710 17.01 23.12 30.39
N ASN A 711 17.33 22.05 31.11
CA ASN A 711 16.48 20.87 31.18
C ASN A 711 15.08 21.25 31.71
N PRO A 712 13.99 21.04 30.94
CA PRO A 712 12.66 21.44 31.33
C PRO A 712 12.08 20.59 32.48
N CYS A 713 12.63 19.40 32.72
CA CYS A 713 12.21 18.49 33.78
C CYS A 713 13.40 17.70 34.34
N PRO A 714 14.20 18.27 35.22
CA PRO A 714 15.39 17.59 35.76
C PRO A 714 15.08 16.28 36.51
N ALA A 715 13.86 16.14 37.04
CA ALA A 715 13.42 14.94 37.73
C ALA A 715 12.92 13.82 36.79
N CYS A 716 12.64 14.14 35.53
CA CYS A 716 12.15 13.16 34.58
C CYS A 716 13.27 12.23 34.10
N PRO A 717 13.05 10.91 34.11
CA PRO A 717 13.96 9.98 33.47
C PRO A 717 14.04 10.21 31.96
N SER A 718 15.19 9.91 31.36
CA SER A 718 15.46 10.02 29.94
C SER A 718 15.77 8.66 29.29
N GLY A 719 15.75 8.57 27.99
CA GLY A 719 16.16 7.39 27.23
C GLY A 719 15.02 6.47 26.80
N PHE A 720 13.77 6.91 26.84
CA PHE A 720 12.62 6.16 26.32
C PHE A 720 11.74 7.00 25.42
N VAL A 721 11.10 6.33 24.46
CA VAL A 721 10.04 6.90 23.59
C VAL A 721 8.69 6.63 24.24
N TYR A 722 7.85 7.67 24.34
CA TYR A 722 6.47 7.52 24.81
C TYR A 722 5.49 7.51 23.62
N LEU A 723 4.69 6.46 23.54
CA LEU A 723 3.70 6.26 22.48
C LEU A 723 2.31 6.54 23.04
N THR A 724 1.63 7.49 22.43
CA THR A 724 0.26 7.87 22.79
C THR A 724 -0.65 7.79 21.57
N SER A 725 -1.96 7.84 21.78
CA SER A 725 -3.00 7.81 20.73
C SER A 725 -3.74 9.15 20.61
N ASN A 726 -3.05 10.27 20.75
CA ASN A 726 -3.64 11.61 20.68
C ASN A 726 -3.54 12.28 19.30
N GLY A 727 -2.95 11.61 18.32
CA GLY A 727 -2.82 12.12 16.97
C GLY A 727 -4.15 12.26 16.23
N ALA A 728 -4.21 13.22 15.31
CA ALA A 728 -5.35 13.52 14.46
C ALA A 728 -4.92 13.79 13.01
N SER A 729 -5.79 13.49 12.06
CA SER A 729 -5.59 13.82 10.65
C SER A 729 -6.87 14.30 9.99
N LEU A 730 -6.75 15.10 8.94
CA LEU A 730 -7.87 15.56 8.12
C LEU A 730 -7.46 15.59 6.65
N LYS A 731 -8.19 14.88 5.81
CA LYS A 731 -8.06 14.93 4.35
C LYS A 731 -9.37 15.39 3.72
N ASN A 732 -9.29 16.35 2.81
CA ASN A 732 -10.39 16.77 1.94
C ASN A 732 -9.93 16.64 0.50
N ALA A 733 -10.77 16.06 -0.37
CA ALA A 733 -10.47 15.90 -1.78
C ALA A 733 -11.69 16.13 -2.67
N GLY A 734 -11.48 16.86 -3.75
CA GLY A 734 -12.40 16.98 -4.87
C GLY A 734 -11.88 16.14 -6.04
N GLN A 735 -12.70 15.26 -6.60
CA GLN A 735 -12.37 14.45 -7.76
C GLN A 735 -13.32 14.73 -8.90
N LEU A 736 -12.79 14.89 -10.10
CA LEU A 736 -13.55 14.97 -11.34
C LEU A 736 -13.12 13.81 -12.24
N GLN A 737 -14.03 12.91 -12.51
CA GLN A 737 -13.83 11.80 -13.42
C GLN A 737 -14.64 11.98 -14.69
N VAL A 738 -14.01 11.85 -15.83
CA VAL A 738 -14.63 11.83 -17.15
C VAL A 738 -14.35 10.49 -17.79
N ARG A 739 -15.38 9.69 -18.01
CA ARG A 739 -15.29 8.38 -18.64
C ARG A 739 -15.98 8.40 -19.98
N ARG A 740 -15.30 7.97 -21.01
CA ARG A 740 -15.87 7.67 -22.32
C ARG A 740 -16.05 6.16 -22.45
N ARG A 741 -17.30 5.71 -22.57
CA ARG A 741 -17.60 4.31 -22.86
C ARG A 741 -17.13 3.96 -24.27
N LEU A 742 -16.79 2.68 -24.50
CA LEU A 742 -16.29 2.23 -25.79
C LEU A 742 -17.25 2.62 -26.93
N ARG A 743 -16.79 3.52 -27.77
CA ARG A 743 -17.52 3.95 -28.98
C ARG A 743 -16.53 4.19 -30.11
N ASN A 744 -16.81 3.61 -31.25
CA ASN A 744 -15.90 3.72 -32.41
C ASN A 744 -14.48 3.21 -32.17
N GLY A 745 -14.33 2.16 -31.29
CA GLY A 745 -13.05 1.58 -30.95
C GLY A 745 -12.28 2.33 -29.86
N PHE A 746 -12.75 3.48 -29.40
CA PHE A 746 -12.07 4.28 -28.39
C PHE A 746 -12.82 4.31 -27.04
N ALA A 747 -12.12 4.00 -25.97
CA ALA A 747 -12.55 4.17 -24.57
C ALA A 747 -11.50 4.95 -23.80
N ALA A 748 -11.90 5.76 -22.83
CA ALA A 748 -10.96 6.50 -21.98
C ALA A 748 -11.59 6.81 -20.61
N VAL A 749 -10.75 6.88 -19.61
CA VAL A 749 -11.07 7.41 -18.27
C VAL A 749 -10.00 8.44 -17.92
N ALA A 750 -10.42 9.64 -17.58
CA ALA A 750 -9.55 10.67 -17.02
C ALA A 750 -10.09 11.04 -15.65
N GLN A 751 -9.23 11.02 -14.64
CA GLN A 751 -9.56 11.43 -13.28
C GLN A 751 -8.56 12.47 -12.80
N TYR A 752 -9.07 13.58 -12.33
CA TYR A 752 -8.29 14.62 -11.68
C TYR A 752 -8.73 14.72 -10.22
N THR A 753 -7.75 14.67 -9.33
CA THR A 753 -7.94 14.84 -7.89
C THR A 753 -7.22 16.09 -7.42
N PHE A 754 -7.93 16.93 -6.70
CA PHE A 754 -7.38 18.04 -5.94
C PHE A 754 -7.62 17.78 -4.46
N SER A 755 -6.57 17.66 -3.66
CA SER A 755 -6.68 17.26 -2.25
C SER A 755 -5.76 18.04 -1.33
N LYS A 756 -6.12 18.04 -0.04
CA LYS A 756 -5.27 18.48 1.06
C LYS A 756 -5.42 17.51 2.22
N ALA A 757 -4.28 17.00 2.68
CA ALA A 757 -4.19 16.15 3.86
C ALA A 757 -3.26 16.81 4.89
N THR A 758 -3.71 16.91 6.13
CA THR A 758 -2.92 17.40 7.28
C THR A 758 -3.00 16.42 8.43
N ASP A 759 -1.95 16.33 9.23
CA ASP A 759 -1.93 15.58 10.47
C ASP A 759 -0.94 16.21 11.47
N ASN A 760 -1.02 15.77 12.73
CA ASN A 760 -0.06 16.10 13.78
C ASN A 760 0.66 14.85 14.30
N ALA A 761 0.51 13.72 13.61
CA ALA A 761 1.10 12.45 13.99
C ALA A 761 2.06 12.01 12.89
N ALA A 762 3.18 11.51 13.32
CA ALA A 762 4.12 10.91 12.41
C ALA A 762 3.64 9.53 11.91
N ALA A 763 4.03 9.13 10.70
CA ALA A 763 3.73 7.81 10.18
C ALA A 763 4.57 6.76 10.90
N PHE A 764 3.92 5.84 11.58
CA PHE A 764 4.55 4.77 12.36
C PHE A 764 5.36 3.75 11.53
N THR A 765 5.16 3.68 10.23
CA THR A 765 5.69 2.59 9.40
C THR A 765 6.73 3.02 8.38
N THR A 766 6.95 4.29 8.21
CA THR A 766 8.00 4.78 7.33
C THR A 766 9.19 5.18 8.19
N ALA A 767 10.21 4.34 8.21
CA ALA A 767 11.56 4.84 8.38
C ALA A 767 11.77 5.83 7.24
N ASP A 768 11.35 7.06 7.45
CA ASP A 768 11.67 8.14 6.53
C ASP A 768 13.19 8.15 6.43
N LEU A 769 13.72 8.01 5.22
CA LEU A 769 15.15 8.00 4.96
C LEU A 769 15.82 9.31 5.46
N ASN A 770 15.02 10.28 5.86
CA ASN A 770 15.41 11.64 6.24
C ASN A 770 15.17 11.97 7.72
N GLY A 771 14.99 10.99 8.60
CA GLY A 771 14.94 11.26 10.05
C GLY A 771 13.71 10.75 10.77
N ALA A 772 13.71 10.93 12.05
CA ALA A 772 12.73 10.34 12.95
C ALA A 772 11.35 10.98 12.81
N VAL A 773 10.40 10.13 13.01
CA VAL A 773 8.96 10.37 12.97
C VAL A 773 8.45 10.81 14.37
N ILE A 774 9.36 11.10 15.29
CA ILE A 774 9.10 11.48 16.68
C ILE A 774 8.85 12.99 16.75
N ALA A 775 7.85 13.40 17.52
CA ALA A 775 7.58 14.81 17.78
C ALA A 775 8.82 15.48 18.40
N GLN A 776 9.23 16.61 17.84
CA GLN A 776 10.47 17.28 18.23
C GLN A 776 10.39 17.85 19.64
N ASN A 777 9.25 18.46 19.98
CA ASN A 777 9.02 19.09 21.27
C ASN A 777 7.89 18.38 22.01
N TRP A 778 8.21 17.62 23.03
CA TRP A 778 7.24 16.87 23.83
C TRP A 778 6.32 17.76 24.68
N LEU A 779 6.70 19.04 24.90
CA LEU A 779 5.89 20.02 25.59
C LEU A 779 4.87 20.72 24.69
N ASP A 780 5.02 20.61 23.36
CA ASP A 780 4.14 21.24 22.38
C ASP A 780 3.93 20.30 21.18
N LEU A 781 3.06 19.33 21.35
CA LEU A 781 2.72 18.35 20.29
C LEU A 781 1.87 18.94 19.18
N ASP A 782 1.20 20.09 19.42
CA ASP A 782 0.41 20.79 18.40
C ASP A 782 1.29 21.45 17.34
N ALA A 783 2.56 21.76 17.67
CA ALA A 783 3.56 22.26 16.71
C ALA A 783 3.86 21.23 15.59
N GLU A 784 3.50 19.95 15.77
CA GLU A 784 3.62 18.93 14.72
C GLU A 784 2.52 19.01 13.67
N HIS A 785 1.50 19.88 13.81
CA HIS A 785 0.43 19.99 12.82
C HIS A 785 0.95 20.55 11.50
N ALA A 786 0.92 19.73 10.44
CA ALA A 786 1.48 20.06 9.13
C ALA A 786 0.77 19.30 8.01
N LEU A 787 1.22 19.47 6.77
CA LEU A 787 0.83 18.57 5.67
C LEU A 787 1.25 17.14 6.00
N SER A 788 0.39 16.18 5.66
CA SER A 788 0.75 14.77 5.76
C SER A 788 1.86 14.44 4.75
N SER A 789 2.76 13.51 5.07
CA SER A 789 3.86 13.09 4.18
C SER A 789 3.37 12.53 2.83
N PHE A 790 2.11 12.09 2.77
CA PHE A 790 1.42 11.60 1.57
C PHE A 790 0.46 12.63 0.95
N ASP A 791 0.48 13.91 1.37
CA ASP A 791 -0.33 14.95 0.72
C ASP A 791 0.14 15.14 -0.73
N GLN A 792 -0.74 14.84 -1.66
CA GLN A 792 -0.52 15.11 -3.08
C GLN A 792 -1.59 16.06 -3.55
N ARG A 793 -1.22 17.33 -3.71
CA ARG A 793 -2.17 18.42 -4.00
C ARG A 793 -2.94 18.22 -5.30
N HIS A 794 -2.24 17.80 -6.33
CA HIS A 794 -2.78 17.58 -7.67
C HIS A 794 -2.39 16.19 -8.15
N LEU A 795 -3.35 15.39 -8.61
CA LEU A 795 -3.12 14.10 -9.22
C LEU A 795 -4.03 13.93 -10.43
N LEU A 796 -3.44 13.72 -11.60
CA LEU A 796 -4.14 13.38 -12.83
C LEU A 796 -3.79 11.96 -13.24
N THR A 797 -4.79 11.13 -13.45
CA THR A 797 -4.65 9.81 -14.07
C THR A 797 -5.49 9.76 -15.34
N VAL A 798 -4.92 9.26 -16.43
CA VAL A 798 -5.63 9.06 -17.69
C VAL A 798 -5.32 7.66 -18.20
N GLN A 799 -6.36 6.89 -18.44
CA GLN A 799 -6.29 5.60 -19.11
C GLN A 799 -7.04 5.70 -20.42
N ALA A 800 -6.44 5.27 -21.51
CA ALA A 800 -7.07 5.25 -22.82
C ALA A 800 -6.81 3.92 -23.53
N GLU A 801 -7.83 3.44 -24.24
CA GLU A 801 -7.76 2.26 -25.08
C GLU A 801 -8.33 2.60 -26.47
N TYR A 802 -7.60 2.16 -27.49
CA TYR A 802 -8.07 2.23 -28.87
C TYR A 802 -8.00 0.85 -29.53
N SER A 803 -9.16 0.27 -29.82
CA SER A 803 -9.28 -0.94 -30.64
C SER A 803 -9.37 -0.55 -32.10
N GLY A 804 -8.38 -0.96 -32.88
CA GLY A 804 -8.20 -0.57 -34.25
C GLY A 804 -9.33 -1.05 -35.19
N ARG A 805 -9.51 -0.36 -36.31
CA ARG A 805 -10.48 -0.64 -37.34
C ARG A 805 -9.82 -0.67 -38.74
N GLY A 806 -10.45 -1.26 -39.74
CA GLY A 806 -9.90 -1.39 -41.07
C GLY A 806 -8.56 -2.12 -41.07
N LEU A 807 -7.50 -1.50 -41.50
CA LEU A 807 -6.13 -2.07 -41.55
C LEU A 807 -5.56 -2.35 -40.16
N LEU A 808 -6.02 -1.64 -39.13
CA LEU A 808 -5.63 -1.85 -37.74
C LEU A 808 -6.58 -2.79 -37.01
N ARG A 809 -7.47 -3.46 -37.69
CA ARG A 809 -8.32 -4.51 -37.11
C ARG A 809 -7.43 -5.53 -36.39
N ASP A 810 -7.85 -5.98 -35.20
CA ASP A 810 -7.11 -6.90 -34.32
C ASP A 810 -5.93 -6.25 -33.56
N TRP A 811 -5.68 -4.96 -33.72
CA TRP A 811 -4.73 -4.20 -32.92
C TRP A 811 -5.46 -3.42 -31.82
N THR A 812 -4.92 -3.46 -30.60
CA THR A 812 -5.38 -2.66 -29.47
C THR A 812 -4.21 -1.87 -28.91
N PHE A 813 -4.39 -0.57 -28.76
CA PHE A 813 -3.43 0.35 -28.16
C PHE A 813 -3.98 0.76 -26.80
N THR A 814 -3.16 0.64 -25.74
CA THR A 814 -3.53 1.14 -24.42
C THR A 814 -2.48 2.11 -23.91
N SER A 815 -2.90 3.10 -23.14
CA SER A 815 -1.97 4.03 -22.48
C SER A 815 -2.48 4.39 -21.10
N GLN A 816 -1.54 4.59 -20.19
CA GLN A 816 -1.79 5.04 -18.83
C GLN A 816 -0.84 6.19 -18.51
N LEU A 817 -1.40 7.36 -18.24
CA LEU A 817 -0.69 8.55 -17.80
C LEU A 817 -0.99 8.77 -16.31
N THR A 818 0.07 9.02 -15.54
CA THR A 818 -0.04 9.55 -14.18
C THR A 818 0.82 10.79 -14.07
N ALA A 819 0.24 11.90 -13.59
CA ALA A 819 0.95 13.14 -13.34
C ALA A 819 0.48 13.73 -12.01
N GLY A 820 1.40 14.08 -11.13
CA GLY A 820 1.07 14.58 -9.80
C GLY A 820 2.05 15.64 -9.31
N SER A 821 1.60 16.47 -8.36
CA SER A 821 2.50 17.32 -7.59
C SER A 821 3.44 16.48 -6.72
N GLY A 822 4.58 17.04 -6.32
CA GLY A 822 5.50 16.43 -5.40
C GLY A 822 4.88 16.17 -4.03
N LEU A 823 5.42 15.19 -3.31
CA LEU A 823 5.05 14.89 -1.93
C LEU A 823 5.80 15.83 -0.98
N PRO A 824 5.24 16.16 0.19
CA PRO A 824 5.91 16.99 1.19
C PRO A 824 7.12 16.28 1.81
N LEU A 825 8.18 17.03 2.08
CA LEU A 825 9.41 16.59 2.71
C LEU A 825 9.77 17.49 3.90
N THR A 826 10.43 16.92 4.90
CA THR A 826 10.88 17.63 6.10
C THR A 826 12.35 18.00 6.01
N PRO A 827 12.76 19.27 6.28
CA PRO A 827 14.16 19.62 6.45
C PRO A 827 14.64 19.12 7.82
N VAL A 828 15.51 18.10 7.82
CA VAL A 828 16.00 17.45 9.04
C VAL A 828 17.42 17.84 9.38
N TYR A 829 17.71 17.95 10.67
CA TYR A 829 19.03 18.17 11.21
C TYR A 829 19.46 16.95 12.03
N LEU A 830 20.41 16.20 11.51
CA LEU A 830 20.85 14.92 12.08
C LEU A 830 21.86 15.15 13.22
N THR A 831 21.33 15.42 14.40
CA THR A 831 22.16 15.54 15.62
C THR A 831 21.48 14.78 16.76
N SER A 832 22.24 14.48 17.81
CA SER A 832 21.69 13.89 19.03
C SER A 832 20.76 14.85 19.76
N ILE A 833 19.68 14.31 20.33
CA ILE A 833 18.86 15.04 21.29
C ILE A 833 19.50 14.86 22.66
N ALA A 834 19.82 15.96 23.30
CA ALA A 834 20.55 15.96 24.57
C ALA A 834 19.87 15.09 25.64
N GLY A 835 20.64 14.20 26.24
CA GLY A 835 20.23 13.34 27.33
C GLY A 835 19.43 12.10 26.94
N THR A 836 19.13 11.88 25.65
CA THR A 836 18.34 10.71 25.20
C THR A 836 19.13 9.76 24.30
N GLY A 837 20.15 10.25 23.61
CA GLY A 837 20.83 9.49 22.55
C GLY A 837 20.00 9.25 21.28
N VAL A 838 18.86 9.89 21.14
CA VAL A 838 18.01 9.81 19.93
C VAL A 838 18.49 10.85 18.92
N THR A 839 18.71 10.41 17.68
CA THR A 839 19.14 11.26 16.58
C THR A 839 18.01 11.44 15.54
N GLY A 840 18.12 12.51 14.73
CA GLY A 840 17.25 12.69 13.55
C GLY A 840 15.86 13.22 13.83
N SER A 841 15.52 13.56 15.04
CA SER A 841 14.21 14.13 15.41
C SER A 841 14.17 15.66 15.35
N LEU A 842 15.30 16.34 15.21
CA LEU A 842 15.35 17.79 15.06
C LEU A 842 15.06 18.22 13.62
N ARG A 843 14.38 19.34 13.48
CA ARG A 843 14.24 20.05 12.21
C ARG A 843 15.23 21.21 12.14
N GLY A 844 15.58 21.65 10.92
CA GLY A 844 16.33 22.88 10.74
C GLY A 844 15.52 24.11 11.11
N SER A 845 16.19 25.26 11.23
CA SER A 845 15.53 26.54 11.40
C SER A 845 15.31 27.21 10.05
N TYR A 846 14.17 27.88 9.86
CA TYR A 846 13.85 28.63 8.66
C TYR A 846 14.50 29.99 8.70
N THR A 847 15.29 30.33 7.66
CA THR A 847 16.04 31.60 7.63
C THR A 847 15.26 32.80 7.13
N GLY A 848 14.04 32.57 6.62
CA GLY A 848 13.23 33.59 5.93
C GLY A 848 13.53 33.72 4.43
N ALA A 849 14.56 33.01 3.91
CA ALA A 849 14.83 32.97 2.47
C ALA A 849 13.78 32.10 1.73
N PRO A 850 13.45 32.38 0.46
CA PRO A 850 12.51 31.58 -0.30
C PRO A 850 12.97 30.11 -0.37
N ILE A 851 12.07 29.17 -0.13
CA ILE A 851 12.31 27.73 -0.24
C ILE A 851 12.53 27.34 -1.71
N ASP A 852 11.71 27.93 -2.58
CA ASP A 852 11.78 27.79 -4.05
C ASP A 852 12.78 28.79 -4.65
N GLY A 853 13.12 28.64 -5.92
CA GLY A 853 14.07 29.55 -6.61
C GLY A 853 15.52 29.23 -6.34
N ALA A 854 15.83 27.95 -6.16
CA ALA A 854 17.17 27.44 -5.96
C ALA A 854 18.11 27.72 -7.16
N ALA A 855 19.41 27.70 -6.89
CA ALA A 855 20.44 27.73 -7.94
C ALA A 855 20.31 26.51 -8.86
N SER A 856 20.87 26.59 -10.06
CA SER A 856 20.81 25.50 -11.05
C SER A 856 21.31 24.19 -10.45
N GLY A 857 20.52 23.13 -10.60
CA GLY A 857 20.78 21.78 -10.08
C GLY A 857 20.12 21.47 -8.72
N PHE A 858 19.73 22.49 -7.97
CA PHE A 858 19.04 22.31 -6.70
C PHE A 858 17.51 22.41 -6.89
N TYR A 859 16.76 21.56 -6.18
CA TYR A 859 15.31 21.63 -6.11
C TYR A 859 14.83 22.57 -5.00
N VAL A 860 15.61 22.67 -3.93
CA VAL A 860 15.34 23.48 -2.74
C VAL A 860 16.49 24.43 -2.54
N ASN A 861 16.19 25.66 -2.19
CA ASN A 861 17.19 26.67 -1.88
C ASN A 861 17.95 26.30 -0.59
N PRO A 862 19.24 25.96 -0.65
CA PRO A 862 19.99 25.56 0.55
C PRO A 862 20.06 26.65 1.63
N SER A 863 19.96 27.94 1.25
CA SER A 863 19.97 29.04 2.21
C SER A 863 18.65 29.27 2.94
N ALA A 864 17.57 28.54 2.56
CA ALA A 864 16.29 28.67 3.22
C ALA A 864 16.26 28.04 4.62
N PHE A 865 17.19 27.14 4.91
CA PHE A 865 17.25 26.43 6.18
C PHE A 865 18.68 26.47 6.75
N ALA A 866 18.77 26.54 8.06
CA ALA A 866 20.03 26.52 8.82
C ALA A 866 19.92 25.53 9.99
N ALA A 867 21.06 25.19 10.56
CA ALA A 867 21.10 24.48 11.84
C ALA A 867 20.37 25.31 12.91
N PRO A 868 19.60 24.69 13.82
CA PRO A 868 19.02 25.40 14.96
C PRO A 868 20.08 26.12 15.79
N ALA A 869 19.74 27.25 16.40
CA ALA A 869 20.61 27.91 17.35
C ALA A 869 20.76 27.04 18.61
N GLU A 870 21.87 27.20 19.32
CA GLU A 870 22.12 26.54 20.59
C GLU A 870 21.03 26.90 21.61
N GLY A 871 20.44 25.91 22.24
CA GLY A 871 19.36 26.11 23.21
C GLY A 871 17.97 26.32 22.61
N GLU A 872 17.80 26.11 21.30
CA GLU A 872 16.52 26.27 20.63
C GLU A 872 16.14 25.03 19.79
N TRP A 873 14.86 24.78 19.65
CA TRP A 873 14.33 23.86 18.64
C TRP A 873 14.31 24.54 17.26
N GLY A 874 14.57 23.77 16.19
CA GLY A 874 14.38 24.28 14.84
C GLY A 874 12.91 24.61 14.58
N ASP A 875 12.64 25.76 13.98
CA ASP A 875 11.29 26.29 13.75
C ASP A 875 10.71 25.93 12.37
N ALA A 876 11.49 25.24 11.52
CA ALA A 876 10.97 24.74 10.24
C ALA A 876 9.82 23.77 10.47
N GLY A 877 8.71 23.98 9.75
CA GLY A 877 7.57 23.10 9.79
C GLY A 877 7.90 21.69 9.29
N ARG A 878 7.29 20.67 9.88
CA ARG A 878 7.28 19.32 9.33
C ARG A 878 6.67 19.36 7.93
N ASN A 879 7.24 18.63 6.96
CA ASN A 879 6.73 18.54 5.58
C ASN A 879 6.59 19.91 4.88
N SER A 880 7.48 20.86 5.18
CA SER A 880 7.46 22.23 4.63
C SER A 880 8.06 22.35 3.22
N ILE A 881 8.79 21.36 2.75
CA ILE A 881 9.38 21.31 1.41
C ILE A 881 8.43 20.57 0.47
N THR A 882 8.16 21.11 -0.71
CA THR A 882 7.47 20.37 -1.78
C THR A 882 8.50 19.59 -2.60
N GLY A 883 8.38 18.28 -2.62
CA GLY A 883 9.24 17.39 -3.39
C GLY A 883 9.02 17.50 -4.90
N PRO A 884 9.79 16.75 -5.72
CA PRO A 884 9.69 16.76 -7.17
C PRO A 884 8.32 16.29 -7.67
N ALA A 885 7.81 16.94 -8.73
CA ALA A 885 6.59 16.49 -9.40
C ALA A 885 6.80 15.10 -10.02
N GLN A 886 5.75 14.30 -9.98
CA GLN A 886 5.75 12.93 -10.48
C GLN A 886 5.11 12.88 -11.87
N PHE A 887 5.72 12.11 -12.78
CA PHE A 887 5.20 11.90 -14.13
C PHE A 887 5.54 10.49 -14.60
N SER A 888 4.54 9.77 -15.13
CA SER A 888 4.72 8.47 -15.75
C SER A 888 3.74 8.30 -16.91
N LEU A 889 4.24 7.85 -18.05
CA LEU A 889 3.41 7.44 -19.20
C LEU A 889 3.82 6.02 -19.60
N ASN A 890 2.90 5.09 -19.44
CA ASN A 890 3.03 3.70 -19.88
C ASN A 890 2.14 3.48 -21.11
N ALA A 891 2.57 2.63 -22.04
CA ALA A 891 1.79 2.30 -23.22
C ALA A 891 1.97 0.83 -23.58
N SER A 892 0.95 0.25 -24.21
CA SER A 892 1.09 -1.07 -24.81
C SER A 892 0.38 -1.18 -26.15
N VAL A 893 0.88 -2.09 -26.98
CA VAL A 893 0.33 -2.46 -28.26
C VAL A 893 0.06 -3.96 -28.25
N THR A 894 -1.17 -4.35 -28.49
CA THR A 894 -1.57 -5.77 -28.51
C THR A 894 -2.13 -6.13 -29.89
N ARG A 895 -1.71 -7.24 -30.45
CA ARG A 895 -2.30 -7.85 -31.63
C ARG A 895 -2.93 -9.19 -31.30
N THR A 896 -4.23 -9.31 -31.56
CA THR A 896 -4.97 -10.55 -31.35
C THR A 896 -5.08 -11.31 -32.68
N LEU A 897 -4.59 -12.55 -32.69
CA LEU A 897 -4.67 -13.47 -33.83
C LEU A 897 -5.68 -14.58 -33.49
N THR A 898 -6.73 -14.70 -34.26
CA THR A 898 -7.66 -15.83 -34.18
C THR A 898 -7.05 -17.03 -34.90
N LEU A 899 -6.72 -18.06 -34.13
CA LEU A 899 -6.26 -19.33 -34.68
C LEU A 899 -7.44 -20.21 -35.04
N ARG A 900 -7.18 -21.42 -35.58
CA ARG A 900 -8.22 -22.36 -35.99
C ARG A 900 -9.08 -22.80 -34.80
N GLY A 901 -10.41 -22.74 -34.95
CA GLY A 901 -11.38 -23.12 -33.93
C GLY A 901 -11.49 -22.10 -32.81
N ARG A 902 -11.29 -22.51 -31.54
CA ARG A 902 -11.44 -21.70 -30.33
C ARG A 902 -10.13 -21.06 -29.87
N TRP A 903 -9.01 -21.38 -30.52
CA TRP A 903 -7.71 -20.87 -30.14
C TRP A 903 -7.53 -19.42 -30.54
N SER A 904 -6.99 -18.62 -29.63
CA SER A 904 -6.55 -17.25 -29.91
C SER A 904 -5.18 -17.02 -29.35
N MET A 905 -4.39 -16.19 -30.00
CA MET A 905 -3.06 -15.80 -29.62
C MET A 905 -2.99 -14.27 -29.56
N ASP A 906 -2.59 -13.72 -28.47
CA ASP A 906 -2.30 -12.31 -28.32
C ASP A 906 -0.78 -12.14 -28.24
N TRP A 907 -0.23 -11.33 -29.14
CA TRP A 907 1.09 -10.77 -28.99
C TRP A 907 0.99 -9.35 -28.46
N ARG A 908 1.78 -9.00 -27.45
CA ARG A 908 1.73 -7.69 -26.81
C ARG A 908 3.13 -7.18 -26.57
N LEU A 909 3.35 -5.89 -26.81
CA LEU A 909 4.54 -5.13 -26.46
C LEU A 909 4.11 -4.08 -25.43
N ASP A 910 4.72 -4.12 -24.25
CA ASP A 910 4.55 -3.16 -23.17
C ASP A 910 5.77 -2.25 -23.08
N ALA A 911 5.52 -0.96 -22.86
CA ALA A 911 6.55 0.03 -22.59
C ALA A 911 6.19 0.79 -21.31
N THR A 912 6.98 0.63 -20.26
CA THR A 912 6.91 1.50 -19.08
C THR A 912 7.79 2.73 -19.31
N ASN A 913 7.35 3.88 -18.78
CA ASN A 913 8.02 5.17 -18.99
C ASN A 913 8.38 5.38 -20.49
N VAL A 914 7.40 5.28 -21.36
CA VAL A 914 7.56 5.25 -22.82
C VAL A 914 8.31 6.48 -23.36
N LEU A 915 8.15 7.64 -22.71
CA LEU A 915 8.84 8.89 -23.06
C LEU A 915 10.27 8.96 -22.51
N ASN A 916 10.69 7.98 -21.72
CA ASN A 916 11.95 7.98 -21.00
C ASN A 916 12.16 9.25 -20.15
N ALA A 917 11.07 9.73 -19.52
CA ALA A 917 11.08 10.90 -18.67
C ALA A 917 11.81 10.62 -17.36
N VAL A 918 12.64 11.57 -16.93
CA VAL A 918 13.32 11.52 -15.63
C VAL A 918 12.42 12.18 -14.60
N THR A 919 12.09 11.43 -13.56
CA THR A 919 11.38 11.92 -12.36
C THR A 919 12.24 11.59 -11.16
N TYR A 920 12.51 12.57 -10.33
CA TYR A 920 13.26 12.32 -9.11
C TYR A 920 12.32 11.80 -8.02
N SER A 921 12.72 10.72 -7.36
CA SER A 921 11.93 10.07 -6.32
C SER A 921 12.38 10.45 -4.92
N SER A 922 13.56 11.07 -4.75
CA SER A 922 14.06 11.51 -3.45
C SER A 922 15.00 12.72 -3.61
N LEU A 923 15.01 13.59 -2.58
CA LEU A 923 15.94 14.70 -2.40
C LEU A 923 16.71 14.50 -1.10
N ASN A 924 17.92 15.05 -1.04
CA ASN A 924 18.61 15.21 0.23
C ASN A 924 18.00 16.41 1.00
N THR A 925 17.44 16.16 2.18
CA THR A 925 16.84 17.18 3.06
C THR A 925 17.59 17.36 4.38
N ILE A 926 18.83 16.87 4.48
CA ILE A 926 19.68 17.00 5.64
C ILE A 926 20.26 18.42 5.67
N VAL A 927 19.79 19.25 6.61
CA VAL A 927 20.26 20.64 6.81
C VAL A 927 21.72 20.61 7.24
N GLY A 928 22.54 21.45 6.62
CA GLY A 928 24.00 21.48 6.82
C GLY A 928 24.78 20.56 5.86
N SER A 929 24.12 19.64 5.17
CA SER A 929 24.74 18.84 4.11
C SER A 929 24.99 19.70 2.88
N PRO A 930 26.17 19.61 2.22
CA PRO A 930 26.43 20.26 0.94
C PRO A 930 25.49 19.80 -0.19
N GLN A 931 24.83 18.65 -0.03
CA GLN A 931 23.88 18.08 -0.97
C GLN A 931 22.42 18.46 -0.67
N PHE A 932 22.18 19.29 0.35
CA PHE A 932 20.80 19.70 0.69
C PHE A 932 20.10 20.28 -0.55
N GLY A 933 18.90 19.78 -0.84
CA GLY A 933 18.10 20.20 -2.01
C GLY A 933 18.52 19.57 -3.33
N LEU A 934 19.54 18.71 -3.37
CA LEU A 934 19.92 17.95 -4.57
C LEU A 934 19.11 16.64 -4.65
N PRO A 935 18.68 16.23 -5.85
CA PRO A 935 18.12 14.92 -6.07
C PRO A 935 19.22 13.84 -5.95
N ASN A 936 18.91 12.76 -5.23
CA ASN A 936 19.82 11.64 -5.01
C ASN A 936 19.30 10.31 -5.58
N ARG A 937 18.05 10.27 -6.04
CA ARG A 937 17.41 9.09 -6.61
C ARG A 937 16.50 9.48 -7.78
N ALA A 938 16.52 8.71 -8.85
CA ALA A 938 15.65 8.88 -10.01
C ALA A 938 14.84 7.61 -10.28
N ASN A 939 13.66 7.77 -10.89
CA ASN A 939 12.80 6.66 -11.33
C ASN A 939 13.51 5.75 -12.34
N ALA A 940 12.98 4.55 -12.52
CA ALA A 940 13.41 3.64 -13.57
C ALA A 940 13.22 4.27 -14.96
N MET A 941 14.19 4.09 -15.83
CA MET A 941 14.12 4.51 -17.21
C MET A 941 13.22 3.56 -18.01
N ARG A 942 12.97 3.88 -19.30
CA ARG A 942 12.07 3.09 -20.15
C ARG A 942 12.48 1.62 -20.21
N LYS A 943 11.49 0.73 -19.93
CA LYS A 943 11.61 -0.74 -20.00
C LYS A 943 10.64 -1.28 -21.05
N LEU A 944 11.07 -2.28 -21.83
CA LEU A 944 10.26 -2.92 -22.86
C LEU A 944 10.08 -4.40 -22.57
N LEU A 945 8.82 -4.87 -22.57
CA LEU A 945 8.45 -6.27 -22.37
C LEU A 945 7.62 -6.77 -23.55
N SER A 946 7.93 -7.95 -24.07
CA SER A 946 7.17 -8.61 -25.13
C SER A 946 6.48 -9.84 -24.59
N SER A 947 5.16 -9.93 -24.77
CA SER A 947 4.33 -11.01 -24.24
C SER A 947 3.65 -11.78 -25.36
N LEU A 948 3.61 -13.09 -25.25
CA LEU A 948 2.83 -13.99 -26.09
C LEU A 948 1.85 -14.77 -25.19
N ARG A 949 0.57 -14.69 -25.48
CA ARG A 949 -0.49 -15.37 -24.74
C ARG A 949 -1.36 -16.20 -25.66
N VAL A 950 -1.53 -17.46 -25.33
CA VAL A 950 -2.42 -18.39 -26.06
C VAL A 950 -3.55 -18.81 -25.15
N ARG A 951 -4.78 -18.78 -25.69
CA ARG A 951 -6.03 -19.16 -24.98
C ARG A 951 -6.85 -20.12 -25.83
N PHE A 952 -7.53 -21.08 -25.15
CA PHE A 952 -8.37 -22.09 -25.82
C PHE A 952 -9.65 -22.39 -25.03
#